data_c1b15025e341b1ab654119ba19f8fbb3
#
_entry.id   c1b15025e341b1ab654119ba19f8fbb3
#
_cell.length_a   1.000
_cell.length_b   1.000
_cell.length_c   1.000
_cell.angle_alpha   90.00
_cell.angle_beta   90.00
_cell.angle_gamma   90.00
#
_symmetry.space_group_name_H-M   'P 1'
#
loop_
_entity.id
_entity.type
_entity.pdbx_description
1 polymer ?
#
loop_
_entity_poly.entity_id
_entity_poly.type
_entity_poly.pdbx_seq_one_letter_code
_entity_poly.pdbx_strand_id
1 'polypeptide(L)'
;MHDEEQIKILEPNLLILASAGSGKTYQLGNRVIGLVAKGNKPEKIVALTFTRKAAGEFADSVLTKLAKAASDPHEAADLEQRIGLEPTNFDTVLATVVRSLPRFNLGTIDSFFAKIVRSFQYEFGITGGKFDLLEGPRASAIADEILASVISSRLDAEGRDSKFLHAFRRATMGRESQSVLKALSKFIETWHEQYRNADDVQWGPPGIAHVNLDEWEKQKHTLANAAIDGIRSIIFTDKRQTDALQDSIEEIRNHTIGSGNLSNSSKSLTKNILEAVATQSNTLVVKSYKDFTLDGTTGDAIREMVELAAQCELTAAFRRTAAIRDVVRIYDELCESQLRKKGLLGFSDVKYLMGEWKKNEAARLKREAIDFRIDASIDHWLLDEFQDTSNADWNGLWPLINEAASDDASRTLFVVGDRKQAIYGWRGGDVGLFKKITDEHLPGITTAPMYRSYRSCPEVLELINKICGDTATMHSLFGETSPSWEWENHVSAPHLQSETKRGHSRVEWIENDEGRLDRLVAILNELEVGKRNMTCGVLVRSNEQVTEISEHLRANGFDVIEEGRRKPATDNQPGIAITQLLEWLANPADRFARGVLEMSPLADILRNLHGNDWNAMWESLTREISIHGFSTPLAAVITPIAVDWSEFGRRRANDLLAALADFDATGCKSPRDATEWIERLEIAQSPGVAAVQVMTIHKSKGLGFDVVALPNIPDKAVPQTQHFEIARGEQWISDTPPAWVRRMSPEIDEAESRWAAAQRYEAICMLYVALTRAKRGLYVLLDRPGKNTDVEKASLSNWIQHSAKNSESTDEILFESGKSNWFTLIEPLEAAKLPSPLGKLQNPVRKRATVTPSQSKNKTHAPTHSPSGMKFGSEVHALMEQVTWIDDSTPALPKSDAADAVAKLIASPTIASLLKRNGKSIDLFREQSADAIVDGQLMTGIIDRLHLHRDSSGIVTRVEIIDYKTDAVASAHDLVDRYSGQMQAYQSTLQKIHPNAEVVPILISVKHAELVYL
;
A
#
# COMPACT_ATOMS: atom_id res chain seq x y z
N MET A 1 41.49 -14.37 10.72
CA MET A 1 40.19 -14.76 11.31
C MET A 1 39.86 -13.61 12.24
N HIS A 2 39.05 -12.67 11.81
CA HIS A 2 38.51 -11.67 12.73
C HIS A 2 37.43 -12.38 13.54
N ASP A 3 37.66 -12.54 14.85
CA ASP A 3 36.60 -12.87 15.78
C ASP A 3 35.54 -11.80 15.66
N GLU A 4 34.28 -12.20 15.31
CA GLU A 4 33.15 -11.29 15.46
C GLU A 4 33.14 -10.86 16.92
N GLU A 5 33.40 -9.58 17.18
CA GLU A 5 33.17 -9.03 18.53
C GLU A 5 31.73 -9.36 18.90
N GLN A 6 31.57 -10.04 20.01
CA GLN A 6 30.24 -10.45 20.49
C GLN A 6 29.38 -9.20 20.63
N ILE A 7 28.36 -9.04 19.76
CA ILE A 7 27.47 -7.89 19.78
C ILE A 7 26.86 -7.78 21.18
N LYS A 8 27.12 -6.69 21.88
CA LYS A 8 26.49 -6.41 23.19
C LYS A 8 25.02 -6.06 22.96
N ILE A 9 24.20 -7.10 22.83
CA ILE A 9 22.78 -6.98 22.41
C ILE A 9 21.94 -6.11 23.36
N LEU A 10 22.40 -5.85 24.56
CA LEU A 10 21.73 -5.00 25.56
C LEU A 10 22.33 -3.58 25.66
N GLU A 11 23.19 -3.19 24.73
CA GLU A 11 23.63 -1.80 24.58
C GLU A 11 22.42 -0.87 24.47
N PRO A 12 22.37 0.28 25.17
CA PRO A 12 21.17 1.12 25.19
C PRO A 12 20.65 1.49 23.80
N ASN A 13 21.47 2.16 22.99
CA ASN A 13 21.11 2.55 21.62
C ASN A 13 22.00 1.79 20.62
N LEU A 14 21.41 0.87 19.87
CA LEU A 14 22.14 -0.04 19.00
C LEU A 14 21.50 -0.13 17.62
N LEU A 15 22.30 0.12 16.59
CA LEU A 15 21.96 -0.07 15.18
C LEU A 15 22.72 -1.28 14.63
N ILE A 16 22.00 -2.33 14.24
CA ILE A 16 22.59 -3.49 13.59
C ILE A 16 22.44 -3.38 12.06
N LEU A 17 23.59 -3.30 11.38
CA LEU A 17 23.67 -3.39 9.92
C LEU A 17 23.88 -4.86 9.56
N ALA A 18 22.78 -5.53 9.31
CA ALA A 18 22.75 -6.96 9.05
C ALA A 18 22.85 -7.29 7.57
N SER A 19 23.38 -8.44 7.23
CA SER A 19 23.28 -9.03 5.88
C SER A 19 22.18 -10.08 5.81
N ALA A 20 21.84 -10.53 4.59
CA ALA A 20 20.82 -11.55 4.37
C ALA A 20 21.17 -12.85 5.10
N GLY A 21 20.23 -13.40 5.86
CA GLY A 21 20.42 -14.64 6.59
C GLY A 21 21.34 -14.55 7.83
N SER A 22 21.75 -13.38 8.26
CA SER A 22 22.63 -13.18 9.42
C SER A 22 21.94 -13.31 10.78
N GLY A 23 20.62 -13.56 10.80
CA GLY A 23 19.91 -13.77 12.06
C GLY A 23 19.32 -12.49 12.67
N LYS A 24 18.91 -11.51 11.87
CA LYS A 24 18.25 -10.27 12.31
C LYS A 24 17.16 -10.53 13.35
N THR A 25 16.15 -11.31 13.00
CA THR A 25 15.02 -11.66 13.88
C THR A 25 15.46 -12.43 15.12
N TYR A 26 16.56 -13.20 15.01
CA TYR A 26 17.16 -13.88 16.15
C TYR A 26 17.70 -12.88 17.18
N GLN A 27 18.43 -11.86 16.75
CA GLN A 27 18.98 -10.83 17.65
C GLN A 27 17.89 -9.93 18.25
N LEU A 28 16.87 -9.61 17.45
CA LEU A 28 15.69 -8.90 17.95
C LEU A 28 15.03 -9.68 19.10
N GLY A 29 14.85 -11.01 18.95
CA GLY A 29 14.34 -11.89 19.99
C GLY A 29 15.22 -11.91 21.23
N ASN A 30 16.55 -11.98 21.05
CA ASN A 30 17.52 -11.92 22.16
C ASN A 30 17.39 -10.60 22.92
N ARG A 31 17.23 -9.47 22.24
CA ARG A 31 17.03 -8.16 22.85
C ARG A 31 15.78 -8.15 23.73
N VAL A 32 14.62 -8.64 23.23
CA VAL A 32 13.39 -8.72 24.02
C VAL A 32 13.57 -9.60 25.26
N ILE A 33 14.11 -10.80 25.07
CA ILE A 33 14.36 -11.74 26.18
C ILE A 33 15.26 -11.10 27.23
N GLY A 34 16.34 -10.47 26.81
CA GLY A 34 17.29 -9.81 27.71
C GLY A 34 16.68 -8.65 28.49
N LEU A 35 15.82 -7.83 27.83
CA LEU A 35 15.13 -6.75 28.52
C LEU A 35 14.18 -7.29 29.59
N VAL A 36 13.37 -8.31 29.26
CA VAL A 36 12.44 -8.93 30.23
C VAL A 36 13.20 -9.63 31.37
N ALA A 37 14.29 -10.32 31.05
CA ALA A 37 15.16 -10.96 32.07
C ALA A 37 15.78 -9.94 33.06
N LYS A 38 16.05 -8.73 32.60
CA LYS A 38 16.48 -7.60 33.45
C LYS A 38 15.35 -6.95 34.26
N GLY A 39 14.13 -7.48 34.18
CA GLY A 39 12.98 -7.02 34.98
C GLY A 39 12.13 -5.96 34.27
N ASN A 40 12.38 -5.64 33.00
CA ASN A 40 11.51 -4.74 32.25
C ASN A 40 10.17 -5.42 31.93
N LYS A 41 9.08 -4.66 32.03
CA LYS A 41 7.73 -5.18 31.75
C LYS A 41 7.56 -5.31 30.24
N PRO A 42 7.02 -6.47 29.73
CA PRO A 42 6.79 -6.65 28.31
C PRO A 42 5.89 -5.57 27.68
N GLU A 43 4.95 -5.02 28.45
CA GLU A 43 4.06 -3.94 27.98
C GLU A 43 4.79 -2.64 27.64
N LYS A 44 5.98 -2.43 28.21
CA LYS A 44 6.82 -1.27 27.95
C LYS A 44 7.78 -1.44 26.77
N ILE A 45 7.75 -2.60 26.13
CA ILE A 45 8.56 -2.95 24.97
C ILE A 45 7.69 -2.88 23.73
N VAL A 46 8.10 -2.09 22.74
CA VAL A 46 7.49 -2.04 21.39
C VAL A 46 8.45 -2.66 20.39
N ALA A 47 7.99 -3.68 19.65
CA ALA A 47 8.75 -4.26 18.57
C ALA A 47 7.93 -4.20 17.28
N LEU A 48 8.42 -3.39 16.32
CA LEU A 48 7.73 -3.11 15.07
C LEU A 48 8.48 -3.71 13.90
N THR A 49 7.72 -4.36 13.01
CA THR A 49 8.22 -4.92 11.77
C THR A 49 7.41 -4.38 10.57
N PHE A 50 7.87 -4.67 9.35
CA PHE A 50 7.18 -4.20 8.16
C PHE A 50 5.96 -5.07 7.77
N THR A 51 5.93 -6.37 8.10
CA THR A 51 4.83 -7.27 7.70
C THR A 51 4.20 -8.00 8.88
N ARG A 52 2.87 -8.26 8.79
CA ARG A 52 2.14 -9.05 9.78
C ARG A 52 2.73 -10.46 9.97
N LYS A 53 3.22 -11.08 8.88
CA LYS A 53 3.87 -12.39 8.92
C LYS A 53 5.15 -12.35 9.76
N ALA A 54 6.01 -11.36 9.52
CA ALA A 54 7.24 -11.20 10.30
C ALA A 54 6.97 -10.96 11.80
N ALA A 55 5.90 -10.21 12.13
CA ALA A 55 5.51 -10.02 13.53
C ALA A 55 5.07 -11.33 14.21
N GLY A 56 4.32 -12.19 13.50
CA GLY A 56 3.94 -13.52 14.01
C GLY A 56 5.16 -14.44 14.19
N GLU A 57 6.02 -14.56 13.18
CA GLU A 57 7.25 -15.35 13.24
C GLU A 57 8.19 -14.88 14.36
N PHE A 58 8.22 -13.59 14.62
CA PHE A 58 9.00 -13.02 15.72
C PHE A 58 8.46 -13.45 17.09
N ALA A 59 7.14 -13.34 17.31
CA ALA A 59 6.51 -13.78 18.55
C ALA A 59 6.74 -15.28 18.81
N ASP A 60 6.56 -16.11 17.79
CA ASP A 60 6.80 -17.55 17.86
C ASP A 60 8.28 -17.86 18.17
N SER A 61 9.21 -17.10 17.58
CA SER A 61 10.65 -17.24 17.84
C SER A 61 11.01 -16.94 19.30
N VAL A 62 10.46 -15.85 19.88
CA VAL A 62 10.69 -15.48 21.27
C VAL A 62 10.17 -16.56 22.21
N LEU A 63 8.92 -17.01 22.01
CA LEU A 63 8.29 -18.04 22.83
C LEU A 63 9.04 -19.39 22.74
N THR A 64 9.43 -19.78 21.52
CA THR A 64 10.18 -21.04 21.29
C THR A 64 11.53 -21.02 21.99
N LYS A 65 12.28 -19.91 21.92
CA LYS A 65 13.57 -19.77 22.60
C LYS A 65 13.40 -19.84 24.12
N LEU A 66 12.43 -19.10 24.66
CA LEU A 66 12.14 -19.13 26.09
C LEU A 66 11.72 -20.52 26.56
N ALA A 67 10.86 -21.22 25.80
CA ALA A 67 10.43 -22.56 26.14
C ALA A 67 11.60 -23.56 26.16
N LYS A 68 12.53 -23.47 25.19
CA LYS A 68 13.75 -24.29 25.16
C LYS A 68 14.65 -24.00 26.35
N ALA A 69 14.93 -22.71 26.61
CA ALA A 69 15.77 -22.32 27.74
C ALA A 69 15.15 -22.67 29.10
N ALA A 70 13.81 -22.65 29.21
CA ALA A 70 13.13 -23.09 30.43
C ALA A 70 13.17 -24.61 30.64
N SER A 71 13.24 -25.39 29.55
CA SER A 71 13.20 -26.88 29.61
C SER A 71 14.57 -27.54 29.59
N ASP A 72 15.63 -26.87 29.13
CA ASP A 72 16.97 -27.42 28.96
C ASP A 72 18.03 -26.46 29.53
N PRO A 73 18.80 -26.90 30.57
CA PRO A 73 19.87 -26.11 31.18
C PRO A 73 21.00 -25.72 30.21
N HIS A 74 21.25 -26.54 29.16
CA HIS A 74 22.26 -26.23 28.17
C HIS A 74 21.81 -25.09 27.25
N GLU A 75 20.56 -25.12 26.81
CA GLU A 75 19.93 -24.04 26.03
C GLU A 75 19.83 -22.74 26.85
N ALA A 76 19.59 -22.85 28.18
CA ALA A 76 19.60 -21.72 29.11
C ALA A 76 20.98 -21.05 29.16
N ALA A 77 22.05 -21.83 29.40
CA ALA A 77 23.40 -21.32 29.49
C ALA A 77 23.89 -20.71 28.17
N ASP A 78 23.54 -21.33 26.99
CA ASP A 78 23.85 -20.76 25.67
C ASP A 78 23.13 -19.41 25.45
N LEU A 79 21.87 -19.31 25.85
CA LEU A 79 21.11 -18.08 25.72
C LEU A 79 21.63 -16.97 26.66
N GLU A 80 21.98 -17.29 27.90
CA GLU A 80 22.61 -16.38 28.85
C GLU A 80 23.93 -15.81 28.29
N GLN A 81 24.80 -16.71 27.80
CA GLN A 81 26.07 -16.30 27.20
C GLN A 81 25.88 -15.37 26.01
N ARG A 82 24.94 -15.71 25.11
CA ARG A 82 24.67 -14.92 23.87
C ARG A 82 24.09 -13.53 24.15
N ILE A 83 23.27 -13.41 25.18
CA ILE A 83 22.65 -12.14 25.57
C ILE A 83 23.54 -11.34 26.52
N GLY A 84 24.44 -12.01 27.25
CA GLY A 84 25.24 -11.41 28.31
C GLY A 84 24.44 -11.24 29.60
N LEU A 85 23.66 -12.26 29.96
CA LEU A 85 22.87 -12.31 31.19
C LEU A 85 23.62 -13.06 32.31
N GLU A 86 23.37 -12.68 33.55
CA GLU A 86 23.67 -13.51 34.73
C GLU A 86 22.70 -14.72 34.74
N PRO A 87 22.99 -15.77 35.56
CA PRO A 87 22.11 -16.93 35.65
C PRO A 87 20.65 -16.55 35.86
N THR A 88 19.78 -16.94 34.91
CA THR A 88 18.42 -16.44 34.76
C THR A 88 17.39 -17.57 34.90
N ASN A 89 16.32 -17.34 35.66
CA ASN A 89 15.21 -18.27 35.70
C ASN A 89 14.28 -18.04 34.50
N PHE A 90 14.47 -18.79 33.41
CA PHE A 90 13.70 -18.67 32.19
C PHE A 90 12.24 -19.13 32.31
N ASP A 91 11.88 -19.96 33.29
CA ASP A 91 10.45 -20.27 33.57
C ASP A 91 9.70 -19.00 33.98
N THR A 92 10.34 -18.19 34.85
CA THR A 92 9.73 -16.92 35.28
C THR A 92 9.64 -15.93 34.15
N VAL A 93 10.67 -15.83 33.31
CA VAL A 93 10.68 -14.95 32.12
C VAL A 93 9.60 -15.38 31.14
N LEU A 94 9.49 -16.66 30.81
CA LEU A 94 8.46 -17.23 29.94
C LEU A 94 7.06 -16.94 30.49
N ALA A 95 6.83 -17.23 31.76
CA ALA A 95 5.53 -16.97 32.40
C ALA A 95 5.16 -15.48 32.34
N THR A 96 6.13 -14.58 32.51
CA THR A 96 5.93 -13.13 32.43
C THR A 96 5.54 -12.71 31.02
N VAL A 97 6.23 -13.20 30.00
CA VAL A 97 5.92 -12.91 28.59
C VAL A 97 4.54 -13.46 28.22
N VAL A 98 4.24 -14.72 28.54
CA VAL A 98 2.95 -15.35 28.22
C VAL A 98 1.77 -14.62 28.86
N ARG A 99 1.88 -14.22 30.13
CA ARG A 99 0.84 -13.45 30.83
C ARG A 99 0.63 -12.07 30.23
N SER A 100 1.66 -11.48 29.64
CA SER A 100 1.64 -10.15 29.06
C SER A 100 1.32 -10.15 27.55
N LEU A 101 1.22 -11.29 26.88
CA LEU A 101 0.99 -11.40 25.43
C LEU A 101 -0.13 -10.49 24.90
N PRO A 102 -1.32 -10.40 25.56
CA PRO A 102 -2.41 -9.54 25.06
C PRO A 102 -2.08 -8.03 25.10
N ARG A 103 -1.08 -7.64 25.89
CA ARG A 103 -0.66 -6.25 26.10
C ARG A 103 0.71 -5.93 25.47
N PHE A 104 1.36 -6.94 24.95
CA PHE A 104 2.65 -6.78 24.32
C PHE A 104 2.50 -6.06 22.96
N ASN A 105 3.29 -5.00 22.74
CA ASN A 105 3.19 -4.20 21.52
C ASN A 105 4.07 -4.79 20.41
N LEU A 106 3.71 -5.98 19.92
CA LEU A 106 4.30 -6.63 18.76
C LEU A 106 3.41 -6.43 17.55
N GLY A 107 3.94 -5.92 16.45
CA GLY A 107 3.13 -5.73 15.25
C GLY A 107 3.84 -5.01 14.12
N THR A 108 3.04 -4.56 13.16
CA THR A 108 3.53 -3.66 12.10
C THR A 108 3.41 -2.21 12.54
N ILE A 109 4.21 -1.33 11.92
CA ILE A 109 4.13 0.13 12.13
C ILE A 109 2.69 0.61 11.90
N ASP A 110 2.04 0.14 10.82
CA ASP A 110 0.66 0.49 10.50
C ASP A 110 -0.33 0.08 11.61
N SER A 111 -0.17 -1.13 12.18
CA SER A 111 -1.04 -1.60 13.26
C SER A 111 -0.83 -0.82 14.56
N PHE A 112 0.40 -0.40 14.82
CA PHE A 112 0.74 0.43 15.96
C PHE A 112 0.13 1.83 15.84
N PHE A 113 0.26 2.46 14.68
CA PHE A 113 -0.37 3.75 14.40
C PHE A 113 -1.90 3.66 14.48
N ALA A 114 -2.50 2.62 13.89
CA ALA A 114 -3.95 2.41 13.99
C ALA A 114 -4.42 2.25 15.44
N LYS A 115 -3.61 1.61 16.31
CA LYS A 115 -3.90 1.50 17.75
C LYS A 115 -3.86 2.87 18.44
N ILE A 116 -2.88 3.71 18.10
CA ILE A 116 -2.78 5.08 18.64
C ILE A 116 -3.98 5.91 18.17
N VAL A 117 -4.24 5.97 16.88
CA VAL A 117 -5.35 6.77 16.34
C VAL A 117 -6.70 6.30 16.91
N ARG A 118 -6.90 4.99 17.08
CA ARG A 118 -8.08 4.44 17.73
C ARG A 118 -8.20 4.86 19.19
N SER A 119 -7.09 4.97 19.92
CA SER A 119 -7.09 5.34 21.35
C SER A 119 -7.29 6.83 21.57
N PHE A 120 -6.92 7.66 20.59
CA PHE A 120 -6.93 9.13 20.66
C PHE A 120 -7.81 9.76 19.57
N GLN A 121 -8.95 9.12 19.27
CA GLN A 121 -9.84 9.53 18.16
C GLN A 121 -10.22 11.01 18.19
N TYR A 122 -10.53 11.54 19.38
CA TYR A 122 -10.97 12.93 19.55
C TYR A 122 -9.84 13.92 19.25
N GLU A 123 -8.63 13.60 19.73
CA GLU A 123 -7.45 14.43 19.47
C GLU A 123 -7.13 14.49 17.97
N PHE A 124 -7.39 13.40 17.25
CA PHE A 124 -7.25 13.34 15.79
C PHE A 124 -8.47 13.88 15.02
N GLY A 125 -9.49 14.43 15.70
CA GLY A 125 -10.66 15.00 15.04
C GLY A 125 -11.67 13.98 14.51
N ILE A 126 -11.57 12.72 14.93
CA ILE A 126 -12.51 11.66 14.56
C ILE A 126 -13.71 11.73 15.49
N THR A 127 -14.85 12.17 14.98
CA THR A 127 -16.05 12.43 15.76
C THR A 127 -17.13 11.36 15.62
N GLY A 128 -17.01 10.48 14.63
CA GLY A 128 -18.03 9.50 14.28
C GLY A 128 -18.13 8.27 15.19
N GLY A 129 -17.35 8.21 16.26
CA GLY A 129 -17.46 7.20 17.33
C GLY A 129 -17.19 5.75 16.96
N LYS A 130 -16.92 5.44 15.71
CA LYS A 130 -16.54 4.10 15.25
C LYS A 130 -15.28 4.18 14.42
N PHE A 131 -14.20 3.62 14.94
CA PHE A 131 -12.97 3.45 14.18
C PHE A 131 -13.04 2.14 13.40
N ASP A 132 -13.05 2.23 12.07
CA ASP A 132 -13.04 1.09 11.16
C ASP A 132 -11.96 1.25 10.10
N LEU A 133 -11.08 0.26 9.99
CA LEU A 133 -10.00 0.28 9.03
C LEU A 133 -10.49 -0.30 7.71
N LEU A 134 -10.45 0.52 6.66
CA LEU A 134 -10.90 0.15 5.32
C LEU A 134 -9.82 -0.65 4.59
N GLU A 135 -10.15 -1.87 4.21
CA GLU A 135 -9.27 -2.76 3.46
C GLU A 135 -10.04 -3.48 2.33
N GLY A 136 -9.31 -3.90 1.29
CA GLY A 136 -9.83 -4.75 0.22
C GLY A 136 -10.99 -4.16 -0.59
N PRO A 137 -11.93 -4.99 -1.05
CA PRO A 137 -13.03 -4.56 -1.93
C PRO A 137 -13.88 -3.42 -1.35
N ARG A 138 -14.05 -3.40 -0.02
CA ARG A 138 -14.82 -2.36 0.68
C ARG A 138 -14.16 -0.99 0.58
N ALA A 139 -12.84 -0.93 0.72
CA ALA A 139 -12.10 0.33 0.57
C ALA A 139 -12.26 0.89 -0.85
N SER A 140 -12.14 0.03 -1.86
CA SER A 140 -12.31 0.43 -3.26
C SER A 140 -13.74 0.89 -3.57
N ALA A 141 -14.76 0.19 -3.07
CA ALA A 141 -16.15 0.57 -3.28
C ALA A 141 -16.47 1.95 -2.67
N ILE A 142 -15.99 2.21 -1.46
CA ILE A 142 -16.17 3.51 -0.80
C ILE A 142 -15.41 4.62 -1.55
N ALA A 143 -14.19 4.35 -2.04
CA ALA A 143 -13.44 5.31 -2.86
C ALA A 143 -14.20 5.67 -4.14
N ASP A 144 -14.81 4.69 -4.82
CA ASP A 144 -15.63 4.94 -6.01
C ASP A 144 -16.90 5.73 -5.68
N GLU A 145 -17.53 5.49 -4.52
CA GLU A 145 -18.68 6.26 -4.07
C GLU A 145 -18.31 7.75 -3.83
N ILE A 146 -17.16 8.00 -3.21
CA ILE A 146 -16.64 9.37 -3.04
C ILE A 146 -16.36 10.01 -4.40
N LEU A 147 -15.73 9.29 -5.33
CA LEU A 147 -15.46 9.79 -6.68
C LEU A 147 -16.76 10.10 -7.43
N ALA A 148 -17.76 9.25 -7.33
CA ALA A 148 -19.08 9.50 -7.90
C ALA A 148 -19.73 10.73 -7.28
N SER A 149 -19.56 10.95 -5.96
CA SER A 149 -20.06 12.13 -5.27
C SER A 149 -19.34 13.41 -5.69
N VAL A 150 -18.03 13.35 -5.98
CA VAL A 150 -17.24 14.46 -6.55
C VAL A 150 -17.88 14.93 -7.86
N ILE A 151 -18.20 13.98 -8.75
CA ILE A 151 -18.79 14.29 -10.06
C ILE A 151 -20.20 14.83 -9.89
N SER A 152 -21.05 14.16 -9.12
CA SER A 152 -22.46 14.51 -8.97
C SER A 152 -22.69 15.83 -8.21
N SER A 153 -21.87 16.13 -7.23
CA SER A 153 -22.00 17.36 -6.40
C SER A 153 -21.49 18.62 -7.08
N ARG A 154 -20.77 18.47 -8.19
CA ARG A 154 -20.11 19.58 -8.89
C ARG A 154 -20.72 19.91 -10.25
N LEU A 155 -21.70 19.15 -10.70
CA LEU A 155 -22.49 19.48 -11.88
C LEU A 155 -23.57 20.50 -11.50
N ASP A 156 -23.70 21.57 -12.27
CA ASP A 156 -24.79 22.52 -12.13
C ASP A 156 -26.12 21.87 -12.58
N ALA A 157 -27.24 22.56 -12.40
CA ALA A 157 -28.56 22.10 -12.78
C ALA A 157 -28.69 21.78 -14.30
N GLU A 158 -27.75 22.25 -15.12
CA GLU A 158 -27.71 22.00 -16.57
C GLU A 158 -26.67 20.95 -16.97
N GLY A 159 -26.06 20.26 -15.97
CA GLY A 159 -25.04 19.22 -16.18
C GLY A 159 -23.68 19.77 -16.63
N ARG A 160 -23.45 21.06 -16.46
CA ARG A 160 -22.19 21.73 -16.81
C ARG A 160 -21.36 21.94 -15.55
N ASP A 161 -20.13 21.56 -15.55
CA ASP A 161 -19.25 21.94 -14.56
C ASP A 161 -18.23 22.83 -14.77
N SER A 162 -18.19 23.31 -13.81
CA SER A 162 -17.47 24.15 -12.97
C SER A 162 -15.97 23.86 -12.90
N LYS A 163 -15.40 24.23 -11.86
CA LYS A 163 -13.96 24.25 -11.57
C LYS A 163 -13.31 22.86 -11.59
N PHE A 164 -14.04 21.80 -11.19
CA PHE A 164 -13.47 20.46 -11.13
C PHE A 164 -13.18 19.86 -12.51
N LEU A 165 -14.16 19.88 -13.44
CA LEU A 165 -13.95 19.35 -14.80
C LEU A 165 -12.90 20.19 -15.56
N HIS A 166 -12.84 21.50 -15.34
CA HIS A 166 -11.78 22.33 -15.91
C HIS A 166 -10.40 21.98 -15.36
N ALA A 167 -10.29 21.75 -14.03
CA ALA A 167 -9.03 21.31 -13.43
C ALA A 167 -8.66 19.91 -13.91
N PHE A 168 -9.61 18.98 -13.96
CA PHE A 168 -9.40 17.62 -14.42
C PHE A 168 -9.00 17.55 -15.91
N ARG A 169 -9.67 18.31 -16.79
CA ARG A 169 -9.27 18.42 -18.20
C ARG A 169 -7.87 18.99 -18.38
N ARG A 170 -7.47 19.98 -17.57
CA ARG A 170 -6.10 20.50 -17.58
C ARG A 170 -5.10 19.47 -17.07
N ALA A 171 -5.45 18.72 -16.01
CA ALA A 171 -4.62 17.67 -15.46
C ALA A 171 -4.41 16.49 -16.44
N THR A 172 -5.44 16.12 -17.19
CA THR A 172 -5.39 15.03 -18.18
C THR A 172 -5.02 15.47 -19.59
N MET A 173 -4.88 16.79 -19.83
CA MET A 173 -4.69 17.38 -21.17
C MET A 173 -5.75 16.91 -22.19
N GLY A 174 -7.00 16.71 -21.76
CA GLY A 174 -8.08 16.24 -22.63
C GLY A 174 -7.93 14.81 -23.12
N ARG A 175 -6.99 14.03 -22.61
CA ARG A 175 -6.84 12.60 -22.92
C ARG A 175 -7.75 11.76 -22.06
N GLU A 176 -9.04 11.84 -22.31
CA GLU A 176 -10.04 11.10 -21.56
C GLU A 176 -10.25 9.71 -22.18
N SER A 177 -10.23 8.67 -21.34
CA SER A 177 -10.57 7.30 -21.76
C SER A 177 -12.07 7.10 -21.77
N GLN A 178 -12.55 6.02 -22.39
CA GLN A 178 -13.98 5.67 -22.46
C GLN A 178 -14.67 5.51 -21.07
N SER A 179 -13.88 5.34 -19.99
CA SER A 179 -14.37 5.29 -18.61
C SER A 179 -13.70 6.37 -17.75
N VAL A 180 -14.38 7.51 -17.64
CA VAL A 180 -13.92 8.67 -16.86
C VAL A 180 -13.70 8.30 -15.39
N LEU A 181 -14.55 7.48 -14.79
CA LEU A 181 -14.41 7.03 -13.39
C LEU A 181 -13.13 6.21 -13.17
N LYS A 182 -12.85 5.24 -14.05
CA LYS A 182 -11.63 4.42 -13.93
C LYS A 182 -10.36 5.27 -14.11
N ALA A 183 -10.38 6.22 -15.04
CA ALA A 183 -9.28 7.15 -15.26
C ALA A 183 -9.07 8.06 -14.04
N LEU A 184 -10.16 8.55 -13.46
CA LEU A 184 -10.12 9.40 -12.27
C LEU A 184 -9.68 8.61 -11.02
N SER A 185 -10.16 7.38 -10.83
CA SER A 185 -9.71 6.51 -9.73
C SER A 185 -8.20 6.29 -9.76
N LYS A 186 -7.68 5.87 -10.92
CA LYS A 186 -6.23 5.67 -11.11
C LYS A 186 -5.42 6.95 -10.91
N PHE A 187 -5.97 8.09 -11.35
CA PHE A 187 -5.35 9.39 -11.17
C PHE A 187 -5.25 9.77 -9.68
N ILE A 188 -6.34 9.60 -8.93
CA ILE A 188 -6.38 9.86 -7.48
C ILE A 188 -5.43 8.91 -6.74
N GLU A 189 -5.42 7.61 -7.04
CA GLU A 189 -4.49 6.64 -6.45
C GLU A 189 -3.03 7.10 -6.61
N THR A 190 -2.68 7.66 -7.76
CA THR A 190 -1.32 8.12 -8.03
C THR A 190 -0.93 9.35 -7.21
N TRP A 191 -1.85 10.32 -7.04
CA TRP A 191 -1.50 11.65 -6.56
C TRP A 191 -1.95 11.97 -5.14
N HIS A 192 -2.88 11.20 -4.56
CA HIS A 192 -3.48 11.52 -3.27
C HIS A 192 -2.49 11.45 -2.09
N GLU A 193 -1.61 10.45 -2.10
CA GLU A 193 -0.57 10.32 -1.09
C GLU A 193 0.44 11.48 -1.17
N GLN A 194 0.80 11.87 -2.40
CA GLN A 194 1.70 13.00 -2.63
C GLN A 194 1.08 14.32 -2.13
N TYR A 195 -0.21 14.51 -2.40
CA TYR A 195 -0.95 15.68 -1.94
C TYR A 195 -0.92 15.82 -0.41
N ARG A 196 -1.08 14.73 0.31
CA ARG A 196 -1.07 14.74 1.79
C ARG A 196 0.31 15.00 2.39
N ASN A 197 1.36 14.57 1.70
CA ASN A 197 2.73 14.68 2.18
C ASN A 197 3.41 16.00 1.79
N ALA A 198 2.76 16.85 1.00
CA ALA A 198 3.31 18.07 0.44
C ALA A 198 2.50 19.30 0.79
N ASP A 199 3.20 20.40 1.04
CA ASP A 199 2.58 21.71 1.16
C ASP A 199 2.28 22.30 -0.22
N ASP A 200 1.35 23.27 -0.28
CA ASP A 200 0.95 23.91 -1.54
C ASP A 200 2.11 24.52 -2.32
N VAL A 201 3.11 25.04 -1.63
CA VAL A 201 4.31 25.64 -2.22
C VAL A 201 5.25 24.64 -2.87
N GLN A 202 5.08 23.37 -2.58
CA GLN A 202 5.92 22.28 -3.10
C GLN A 202 5.39 21.71 -4.43
N TRP A 203 4.28 22.21 -4.93
CA TRP A 203 3.71 21.78 -6.21
C TRP A 203 4.27 22.61 -7.37
N GLY A 204 5.40 22.18 -7.87
CA GLY A 204 6.22 22.74 -8.92
C GLY A 204 7.62 23.11 -8.40
N PRO A 205 8.67 22.96 -9.22
CA PRO A 205 10.03 23.34 -8.83
C PRO A 205 10.13 24.86 -8.64
N PRO A 206 10.82 25.34 -7.59
CA PRO A 206 10.99 26.75 -7.34
C PRO A 206 11.89 27.38 -8.43
N GLY A 207 11.62 28.64 -8.78
CA GLY A 207 12.52 29.46 -9.61
C GLY A 207 12.35 29.34 -11.12
N ILE A 208 11.46 28.47 -11.62
CA ILE A 208 11.21 28.36 -13.06
C ILE A 208 10.21 29.42 -13.51
N ALA A 209 10.64 30.25 -14.47
CA ALA A 209 9.81 31.30 -15.05
C ALA A 209 8.67 30.72 -15.90
N HIS A 210 7.44 31.14 -15.66
CA HIS A 210 6.32 30.83 -16.52
C HIS A 210 6.29 31.74 -17.74
N VAL A 211 6.25 31.14 -18.95
CA VAL A 211 6.11 31.86 -20.21
C VAL A 211 4.65 31.87 -20.68
N ASN A 212 4.33 32.84 -21.54
CA ASN A 212 3.03 32.87 -22.18
C ASN A 212 3.00 31.83 -23.32
N LEU A 213 2.16 30.79 -23.16
CA LEU A 213 2.06 29.71 -24.15
C LEU A 213 1.61 30.20 -25.55
N ASP A 214 0.88 31.33 -25.63
CA ASP A 214 0.44 31.92 -26.89
C ASP A 214 1.62 32.54 -27.70
N GLU A 215 2.72 32.88 -27.06
CA GLU A 215 3.89 33.43 -27.71
C GLU A 215 4.57 32.37 -28.59
N TRP A 216 4.63 31.12 -28.15
CA TRP A 216 5.14 30.01 -28.94
C TRP A 216 4.44 29.91 -30.30
N GLU A 217 3.10 29.95 -30.32
CA GLU A 217 2.31 29.89 -31.54
C GLU A 217 2.59 31.07 -32.48
N LYS A 218 2.93 32.23 -31.95
CA LYS A 218 3.26 33.42 -32.73
C LYS A 218 4.71 33.40 -33.23
N GLN A 219 5.64 32.99 -32.43
CA GLN A 219 7.07 33.10 -32.69
C GLN A 219 7.64 31.90 -33.46
N LYS A 220 7.07 30.70 -33.32
CA LYS A 220 7.61 29.48 -33.93
C LYS A 220 7.78 29.58 -35.44
N HIS A 221 6.84 30.25 -36.15
CA HIS A 221 6.94 30.43 -37.59
C HIS A 221 8.07 31.42 -37.96
N THR A 222 8.24 32.49 -37.20
CA THR A 222 9.29 33.47 -37.41
C THR A 222 10.67 32.88 -37.23
N LEU A 223 10.86 32.15 -36.10
CA LEU A 223 12.12 31.49 -35.79
C LEU A 223 12.45 30.35 -36.79
N ALA A 224 11.43 29.56 -37.14
CA ALA A 224 11.63 28.49 -38.13
C ALA A 224 12.01 29.05 -39.51
N ASN A 225 11.36 30.15 -39.94
CA ASN A 225 11.71 30.79 -41.20
C ASN A 225 13.15 31.36 -41.16
N ALA A 226 13.54 32.03 -40.07
CA ALA A 226 14.91 32.53 -39.92
C ALA A 226 15.94 31.40 -39.95
N ALA A 227 15.64 30.26 -39.28
CA ALA A 227 16.49 29.06 -39.31
C ALA A 227 16.59 28.47 -40.71
N ILE A 228 15.49 28.34 -41.47
CA ILE A 228 15.45 27.81 -42.86
C ILE A 228 16.20 28.71 -43.80
N ASP A 229 16.02 30.05 -43.73
CA ASP A 229 16.74 31.00 -44.54
C ASP A 229 18.26 31.01 -44.25
N GLY A 230 18.62 30.84 -42.99
CA GLY A 230 20.01 30.67 -42.57
C GLY A 230 20.62 29.39 -43.15
N ILE A 231 19.90 28.26 -43.11
CA ILE A 231 20.38 26.99 -43.71
C ILE A 231 20.63 27.10 -45.20
N ARG A 232 19.80 27.82 -45.92
CA ARG A 232 20.01 28.06 -47.36
C ARG A 232 21.27 28.81 -47.68
N SER A 233 21.80 29.59 -46.74
CA SER A 233 23.07 30.30 -46.87
C SER A 233 24.30 29.43 -46.56
N ILE A 234 24.13 28.27 -45.92
CA ILE A 234 25.22 27.38 -45.57
C ILE A 234 25.46 26.42 -46.70
N ILE A 235 26.72 26.29 -47.14
CA ILE A 235 27.13 25.33 -48.18
C ILE A 235 27.42 23.99 -47.53
N PHE A 236 26.46 23.10 -47.57
CA PHE A 236 26.66 21.71 -47.13
C PHE A 236 27.31 20.89 -48.24
N THR A 237 28.18 19.98 -47.88
CA THR A 237 28.84 19.06 -48.81
C THR A 237 27.89 18.01 -49.39
N ASP A 238 26.76 17.77 -48.75
CA ASP A 238 25.73 16.83 -49.18
C ASP A 238 24.33 17.48 -49.07
N LYS A 239 23.63 17.60 -50.20
CA LYS A 239 22.28 18.17 -50.27
C LYS A 239 21.30 17.46 -49.36
N ARG A 240 21.46 16.16 -49.08
CA ARG A 240 20.62 15.38 -48.18
C ARG A 240 20.68 15.88 -46.72
N GLN A 241 21.80 16.50 -46.31
CA GLN A 241 21.90 17.12 -44.99
C GLN A 241 21.05 18.39 -44.89
N THR A 242 21.02 19.19 -45.95
CA THR A 242 20.19 20.40 -46.02
C THR A 242 18.70 20.04 -45.92
N ASP A 243 18.29 19.06 -46.74
CA ASP A 243 16.86 18.63 -46.76
C ASP A 243 16.46 18.01 -45.41
N ALA A 244 17.30 17.18 -44.80
CA ALA A 244 17.05 16.57 -43.49
C ALA A 244 16.99 17.61 -42.35
N LEU A 245 17.83 18.65 -42.43
CA LEU A 245 17.82 19.73 -41.44
C LEU A 245 16.57 20.60 -41.57
N GLN A 246 16.17 20.94 -42.80
CA GLN A 246 14.90 21.65 -43.05
C GLN A 246 13.70 20.84 -42.55
N ASP A 247 13.67 19.56 -42.86
CA ASP A 247 12.64 18.66 -42.38
C ASP A 247 12.56 18.56 -40.84
N SER A 248 13.72 18.66 -40.17
CA SER A 248 13.78 18.66 -38.71
C SER A 248 13.25 19.96 -38.12
N ILE A 249 13.58 21.09 -38.73
CA ILE A 249 13.04 22.41 -38.34
C ILE A 249 11.54 22.47 -38.54
N GLU A 250 11.05 21.94 -39.66
CA GLU A 250 9.59 21.83 -39.92
C GLU A 250 8.90 20.94 -38.87
N GLU A 251 9.54 19.87 -38.46
CA GLU A 251 8.98 19.02 -37.37
C GLU A 251 8.87 19.80 -36.06
N ILE A 252 9.92 20.56 -35.67
CA ILE A 252 9.88 21.42 -34.47
C ILE A 252 8.85 22.54 -34.64
N ARG A 253 8.76 23.17 -35.82
CA ARG A 253 7.73 24.17 -36.12
C ARG A 253 6.32 23.64 -35.97
N ASN A 254 6.08 22.41 -36.39
CA ASN A 254 4.76 21.75 -36.30
C ASN A 254 4.49 21.09 -34.95
N HIS A 255 5.42 21.18 -34.00
CA HIS A 255 5.23 20.69 -32.64
C HIS A 255 4.11 21.45 -31.94
N THR A 256 3.27 20.72 -31.21
CA THR A 256 2.22 21.24 -30.34
C THR A 256 2.50 20.90 -28.90
N ILE A 257 2.39 21.89 -28.05
CA ILE A 257 2.70 21.71 -26.61
C ILE A 257 1.83 20.59 -25.99
N GLY A 258 2.47 19.67 -25.28
CA GLY A 258 1.84 18.50 -24.69
C GLY A 258 1.56 17.32 -25.62
N SER A 259 1.90 17.41 -26.91
CA SER A 259 1.67 16.33 -27.88
C SER A 259 2.64 15.13 -27.73
N GLY A 260 3.85 15.38 -27.19
CA GLY A 260 4.94 14.39 -27.11
C GLY A 260 5.58 14.06 -28.45
N ASN A 261 5.25 14.75 -29.54
CA ASN A 261 5.70 14.46 -30.91
C ASN A 261 7.23 14.42 -31.01
N LEU A 262 7.94 15.41 -30.45
CA LEU A 262 9.39 15.50 -30.52
C LEU A 262 10.10 14.39 -29.73
N SER A 263 9.53 13.96 -28.61
CA SER A 263 10.07 12.83 -27.82
C SER A 263 10.09 11.53 -28.65
N ASN A 264 9.09 11.34 -29.50
CA ASN A 264 8.88 10.15 -30.31
C ASN A 264 9.27 10.31 -31.75
N SER A 265 10.03 11.37 -32.11
CA SER A 265 10.45 11.61 -33.48
C SER A 265 11.17 10.39 -34.06
N SER A 266 10.79 9.98 -35.26
CA SER A 266 11.50 8.95 -36.04
C SER A 266 12.78 9.49 -36.70
N LYS A 267 12.94 10.85 -36.78
CA LYS A 267 14.08 11.51 -37.39
C LYS A 267 15.24 11.60 -36.40
N SER A 268 16.33 10.91 -36.69
CA SER A 268 17.53 10.95 -35.84
C SER A 268 18.11 12.36 -35.71
N LEU A 269 18.02 13.17 -36.79
CA LEU A 269 18.57 14.52 -36.78
C LEU A 269 17.80 15.45 -35.86
N THR A 270 16.47 15.37 -35.81
CA THR A 270 15.67 16.12 -34.82
C THR A 270 16.13 15.83 -33.40
N LYS A 271 16.30 14.53 -33.05
CA LYS A 271 16.82 14.14 -31.71
C LYS A 271 18.21 14.71 -31.43
N ASN A 272 19.10 14.68 -32.45
CA ASN A 272 20.46 15.19 -32.29
C ASN A 272 20.50 16.72 -32.13
N ILE A 273 19.56 17.46 -32.76
CA ILE A 273 19.41 18.92 -32.58
C ILE A 273 18.96 19.20 -31.14
N LEU A 274 17.93 18.49 -30.64
CA LEU A 274 17.44 18.66 -29.27
C LEU A 274 18.54 18.37 -28.26
N GLU A 275 19.34 17.33 -28.48
CA GLU A 275 20.46 16.96 -27.61
C GLU A 275 21.59 18.01 -27.67
N ALA A 276 21.91 18.51 -28.82
CA ALA A 276 22.95 19.55 -29.00
C ALA A 276 22.56 20.85 -28.29
N VAL A 277 21.29 21.27 -28.36
CA VAL A 277 20.79 22.44 -27.60
C VAL A 277 20.84 22.18 -26.09
N ALA A 278 20.47 21.01 -25.63
CA ALA A 278 20.49 20.65 -24.20
C ALA A 278 21.91 20.69 -23.59
N THR A 279 22.98 20.50 -24.38
CA THR A 279 24.37 20.56 -23.88
C THR A 279 24.86 21.99 -23.59
N GLN A 280 24.04 23.03 -23.87
CA GLN A 280 24.35 24.44 -23.62
C GLN A 280 25.67 24.94 -24.25
N SER A 281 26.12 24.27 -25.29
CA SER A 281 27.32 24.68 -26.03
C SER A 281 27.06 26.00 -26.80
N ASN A 282 28.00 26.95 -26.77
CA ASN A 282 27.92 28.18 -27.58
C ASN A 282 27.89 27.87 -29.08
N THR A 283 28.35 26.70 -29.48
CA THR A 283 28.40 26.26 -30.86
C THR A 283 27.54 25.01 -31.01
N LEU A 284 26.56 25.02 -31.87
CA LEU A 284 25.64 23.89 -32.06
C LEU A 284 26.30 22.83 -32.96
N VAL A 285 26.94 21.82 -32.37
CA VAL A 285 27.50 20.67 -33.09
C VAL A 285 26.44 19.57 -33.17
N VAL A 286 25.94 19.33 -34.37
CA VAL A 286 24.87 18.34 -34.59
C VAL A 286 25.50 17.05 -35.13
N LYS A 287 25.32 15.95 -34.36
CA LYS A 287 25.72 14.61 -34.75
C LYS A 287 24.92 14.11 -35.95
N SER A 288 25.61 13.65 -36.98
CA SER A 288 25.01 13.10 -38.20
C SER A 288 25.99 12.08 -38.79
N TYR A 289 25.72 11.53 -39.98
CA TYR A 289 26.68 10.72 -40.78
C TYR A 289 28.03 11.41 -40.93
N LYS A 290 28.01 12.71 -41.08
CA LYS A 290 29.15 13.63 -40.92
C LYS A 290 28.67 14.74 -40.03
N ASP A 291 29.26 14.87 -38.85
CA ASP A 291 28.95 15.95 -37.91
C ASP A 291 29.16 17.32 -38.57
N PHE A 292 28.28 18.25 -38.24
CA PHE A 292 28.39 19.60 -38.76
C PHE A 292 28.08 20.63 -37.66
N THR A 293 28.63 21.78 -37.80
CA THR A 293 28.47 22.90 -36.85
C THR A 293 27.49 23.92 -37.42
N LEU A 294 26.56 24.35 -36.60
CA LEU A 294 25.68 25.49 -36.89
C LEU A 294 26.07 26.63 -35.96
N ASP A 295 26.61 27.69 -36.54
CA ASP A 295 27.04 28.89 -35.86
C ASP A 295 26.34 30.14 -36.42
N GLY A 296 26.52 31.26 -35.75
CA GLY A 296 25.88 32.52 -36.10
C GLY A 296 24.35 32.49 -36.03
N THR A 297 23.72 33.33 -36.83
CA THR A 297 22.29 33.60 -36.79
C THR A 297 21.41 32.35 -36.98
N THR A 298 21.92 31.37 -37.72
CA THR A 298 21.17 30.09 -37.95
C THR A 298 21.17 29.21 -36.73
N GLY A 299 22.33 29.03 -36.12
CA GLY A 299 22.45 28.26 -34.85
C GLY A 299 21.64 28.88 -33.73
N ASP A 300 21.71 30.22 -33.63
CA ASP A 300 20.98 30.99 -32.61
C ASP A 300 19.46 30.85 -32.82
N ALA A 301 18.95 30.98 -34.03
CA ALA A 301 17.51 30.83 -34.32
C ALA A 301 16.98 29.41 -33.98
N ILE A 302 17.77 28.36 -34.29
CA ILE A 302 17.41 26.99 -33.93
C ILE A 302 17.40 26.80 -32.41
N ARG A 303 18.43 27.33 -31.74
CA ARG A 303 18.55 27.28 -30.28
C ARG A 303 17.35 27.96 -29.61
N GLU A 304 17.09 29.24 -30.00
CA GLU A 304 15.99 30.01 -29.44
C GLU A 304 14.62 29.35 -29.67
N MET A 305 14.40 28.75 -30.84
CA MET A 305 13.18 28.01 -31.13
C MET A 305 13.01 26.78 -30.23
N VAL A 306 14.08 26.00 -30.03
CA VAL A 306 14.05 24.80 -29.17
C VAL A 306 13.91 25.16 -27.67
N GLU A 307 14.63 26.18 -27.22
CA GLU A 307 14.56 26.69 -25.84
C GLU A 307 13.18 27.26 -25.54
N LEU A 308 12.59 28.02 -26.44
CA LEU A 308 11.21 28.52 -26.28
C LEU A 308 10.20 27.36 -26.22
N ALA A 309 10.34 26.34 -27.09
CA ALA A 309 9.50 25.16 -27.05
C ALA A 309 9.64 24.41 -25.70
N ALA A 310 10.86 24.27 -25.18
CA ALA A 310 11.12 23.65 -23.90
C ALA A 310 10.50 24.43 -22.73
N GLN A 311 10.63 25.76 -22.71
CA GLN A 311 10.02 26.63 -21.71
C GLN A 311 8.50 26.56 -21.74
N CYS A 312 7.90 26.47 -22.94
CA CYS A 312 6.45 26.27 -23.08
C CYS A 312 6.00 24.93 -22.55
N GLU A 313 6.71 23.83 -22.84
CA GLU A 313 6.42 22.51 -22.31
C GLU A 313 6.56 22.46 -20.78
N LEU A 314 7.59 23.09 -20.23
CA LEU A 314 7.76 23.23 -18.77
C LEU A 314 6.58 23.98 -18.14
N THR A 315 6.22 25.13 -18.73
CA THR A 315 5.06 25.92 -18.26
C THR A 315 3.77 25.11 -18.31
N ALA A 316 3.57 24.30 -19.36
CA ALA A 316 2.41 23.41 -19.49
C ALA A 316 2.43 22.30 -18.43
N ALA A 317 3.59 21.68 -18.17
CA ALA A 317 3.75 20.67 -17.12
C ALA A 317 3.44 21.23 -15.73
N PHE A 318 3.87 22.46 -15.42
CA PHE A 318 3.59 23.11 -14.13
C PHE A 318 2.13 23.52 -13.98
N ARG A 319 1.50 24.04 -15.05
CA ARG A 319 0.05 24.29 -15.03
C ARG A 319 -0.75 23.02 -14.84
N ARG A 320 -0.28 21.90 -15.39
CA ARG A 320 -0.86 20.59 -15.19
C ARG A 320 -0.66 20.13 -13.75
N THR A 321 0.54 20.27 -13.19
CA THR A 321 0.86 19.97 -11.79
C THR A 321 -0.06 20.72 -10.83
N ALA A 322 -0.26 22.02 -11.04
CA ALA A 322 -1.21 22.81 -10.24
C ALA A 322 -2.65 22.33 -10.40
N ALA A 323 -3.07 21.95 -11.60
CA ALA A 323 -4.40 21.40 -11.85
C ALA A 323 -4.58 20.02 -11.18
N ILE A 324 -3.54 19.18 -11.16
CA ILE A 324 -3.51 17.90 -10.42
C ILE A 324 -3.77 18.15 -8.95
N ARG A 325 -3.03 19.07 -8.33
CA ARG A 325 -3.21 19.46 -6.94
C ARG A 325 -4.66 19.88 -6.66
N ASP A 326 -5.24 20.74 -7.49
CA ASP A 326 -6.60 21.24 -7.31
C ASP A 326 -7.66 20.13 -7.39
N VAL A 327 -7.49 19.15 -8.29
CA VAL A 327 -8.38 17.98 -8.40
C VAL A 327 -8.29 17.12 -7.15
N VAL A 328 -7.06 16.82 -6.70
CA VAL A 328 -6.84 15.95 -5.54
C VAL A 328 -7.29 16.60 -4.24
N ARG A 329 -7.12 17.94 -4.12
CA ARG A 329 -7.60 18.70 -2.98
C ARG A 329 -9.12 18.55 -2.79
N ILE A 330 -9.88 18.65 -3.87
CA ILE A 330 -11.35 18.48 -3.82
C ILE A 330 -11.74 17.09 -3.34
N TYR A 331 -11.03 16.07 -3.82
CA TYR A 331 -11.24 14.69 -3.38
C TYR A 331 -10.88 14.52 -1.89
N ASP A 332 -9.75 15.07 -1.45
CA ASP A 332 -9.29 14.95 -0.07
C ASP A 332 -10.22 15.65 0.94
N GLU A 333 -10.78 16.82 0.58
CA GLU A 333 -11.79 17.54 1.37
C GLU A 333 -13.06 16.68 1.59
N LEU A 334 -13.47 15.91 0.58
CA LEU A 334 -14.59 14.99 0.69
C LEU A 334 -14.24 13.76 1.53
N CYS A 335 -13.04 13.20 1.37
CA CYS A 335 -12.56 12.12 2.24
C CYS A 335 -12.52 12.57 3.70
N GLU A 336 -12.09 13.81 3.98
CA GLU A 336 -12.10 14.37 5.33
C GLU A 336 -13.51 14.38 5.92
N SER A 337 -14.47 14.95 5.19
CA SER A 337 -15.84 15.15 5.68
C SER A 337 -16.67 13.87 5.74
N GLN A 338 -16.50 12.96 4.77
CA GLN A 338 -17.36 11.80 4.61
C GLN A 338 -16.79 10.51 5.20
N LEU A 339 -15.48 10.39 5.33
CA LEU A 339 -14.80 9.20 5.83
C LEU A 339 -14.05 9.46 7.14
N ARG A 340 -13.02 10.31 7.13
CA ARG A 340 -12.09 10.46 8.25
C ARG A 340 -12.80 10.93 9.52
N LYS A 341 -13.64 11.94 9.46
CA LYS A 341 -14.43 12.37 10.61
C LYS A 341 -15.36 11.30 11.16
N LYS A 342 -15.81 10.38 10.32
CA LYS A 342 -16.66 9.24 10.72
C LYS A 342 -15.86 8.03 11.21
N GLY A 343 -14.53 8.11 11.23
CA GLY A 343 -13.65 7.02 11.65
C GLY A 343 -13.47 5.91 10.63
N LEU A 344 -13.84 6.13 9.37
CA LEU A 344 -13.58 5.24 8.25
C LEU A 344 -12.23 5.62 7.64
N LEU A 345 -11.18 4.90 7.98
CA LEU A 345 -9.80 5.25 7.64
C LEU A 345 -9.10 4.15 6.84
N GLY A 346 -8.36 4.52 5.79
CA GLY A 346 -7.37 3.65 5.20
C GLY A 346 -6.03 3.72 5.96
N PHE A 347 -5.09 2.81 5.65
CA PHE A 347 -3.76 2.87 6.26
C PHE A 347 -3.01 4.18 5.95
N SER A 348 -3.17 4.72 4.75
CA SER A 348 -2.60 6.01 4.37
C SER A 348 -3.18 7.17 5.19
N ASP A 349 -4.47 7.10 5.56
CA ASP A 349 -5.08 8.10 6.45
C ASP A 349 -4.47 8.06 7.84
N VAL A 350 -4.26 6.86 8.38
CA VAL A 350 -3.65 6.68 9.70
C VAL A 350 -2.23 7.24 9.73
N LYS A 351 -1.41 6.96 8.72
CA LYS A 351 -0.04 7.52 8.59
C LYS A 351 -0.06 9.04 8.49
N TYR A 352 -0.96 9.56 7.69
CA TYR A 352 -1.13 11.00 7.53
C TYR A 352 -1.47 11.68 8.86
N LEU A 353 -2.45 11.17 9.60
CA LEU A 353 -2.82 11.70 10.92
C LEU A 353 -1.65 11.68 11.90
N MET A 354 -0.85 10.61 11.90
CA MET A 354 0.35 10.51 12.73
C MET A 354 1.44 11.51 12.34
N GLY A 355 1.48 11.95 11.08
CA GLY A 355 2.45 12.93 10.56
C GLY A 355 2.01 14.39 10.63
N GLU A 356 0.75 14.68 10.92
CA GLU A 356 0.17 16.05 10.87
C GLU A 356 0.81 17.07 11.80
N TRP A 357 1.51 16.64 12.85
CA TRP A 357 2.16 17.52 13.81
C TRP A 357 3.12 18.52 13.20
N LYS A 358 3.63 18.26 11.99
CA LYS A 358 4.53 19.18 11.27
C LYS A 358 3.82 20.36 10.63
N LYS A 359 2.51 20.31 10.45
CA LYS A 359 1.75 21.30 9.67
C LYS A 359 1.61 22.66 10.36
N ASN A 360 1.35 22.67 11.67
CA ASN A 360 1.15 23.89 12.42
C ASN A 360 1.33 23.66 13.91
N GLU A 361 1.41 24.75 14.67
CA GLU A 361 1.60 24.74 16.12
C GLU A 361 0.48 24.01 16.88
N ALA A 362 -0.78 24.17 16.46
CA ALA A 362 -1.91 23.51 17.12
C ALA A 362 -1.85 21.98 16.95
N ALA A 363 -1.47 21.50 15.77
CA ALA A 363 -1.27 20.08 15.51
C ALA A 363 -0.07 19.54 16.32
N ARG A 364 1.01 20.31 16.44
CA ARG A 364 2.17 19.98 17.26
C ARG A 364 1.80 19.83 18.74
N LEU A 365 1.06 20.78 19.32
CA LEU A 365 0.63 20.70 20.71
C LEU A 365 -0.31 19.51 20.98
N LYS A 366 -1.21 19.21 20.04
CA LYS A 366 -2.05 17.99 20.14
C LYS A 366 -1.21 16.73 20.14
N ARG A 367 -0.22 16.67 19.27
CA ARG A 367 0.67 15.53 19.18
C ARG A 367 1.51 15.36 20.44
N GLU A 368 2.07 16.42 20.99
CA GLU A 368 2.81 16.41 22.24
C GLU A 368 1.94 15.89 23.42
N ALA A 369 0.65 16.25 23.47
CA ALA A 369 -0.27 15.73 24.48
C ALA A 369 -0.54 14.23 24.31
N ILE A 370 -0.60 13.72 23.09
CA ILE A 370 -0.74 12.29 22.79
C ILE A 370 0.55 11.56 23.17
N ASP A 371 1.71 12.08 22.75
CA ASP A 371 3.01 11.48 22.96
C ASP A 371 3.33 11.40 24.45
N PHE A 372 3.07 12.45 25.24
CA PHE A 372 3.19 12.42 26.69
C PHE A 372 2.39 11.29 27.35
N ARG A 373 1.17 11.03 26.88
CA ARG A 373 0.32 9.95 27.39
C ARG A 373 0.79 8.56 26.97
N ILE A 374 1.42 8.43 25.81
CA ILE A 374 1.99 7.18 25.29
C ILE A 374 3.37 6.94 25.90
N ASP A 375 4.20 7.97 26.03
CA ASP A 375 5.58 7.89 26.50
C ASP A 375 5.68 7.30 27.91
N ALA A 376 4.77 7.66 28.80
CA ALA A 376 4.69 7.05 30.13
C ALA A 376 4.49 5.52 30.10
N SER A 377 4.18 4.93 28.94
CA SER A 377 3.90 3.50 28.76
C SER A 377 4.96 2.72 27.99
N ILE A 378 5.91 3.38 27.32
CA ILE A 378 6.90 2.73 26.42
C ILE A 378 8.31 3.17 26.78
N ASP A 379 9.17 2.20 27.15
CA ASP A 379 10.56 2.46 27.50
C ASP A 379 11.55 1.93 26.42
N HIS A 380 11.19 0.90 25.66
CA HIS A 380 12.10 0.24 24.73
C HIS A 380 11.50 0.11 23.34
N TRP A 381 12.20 0.67 22.35
CA TRP A 381 11.81 0.63 20.95
C TRP A 381 12.70 -0.32 20.16
N LEU A 382 12.08 -1.25 19.44
CA LEU A 382 12.76 -2.20 18.57
C LEU A 382 12.15 -2.10 17.16
N LEU A 383 12.97 -1.80 16.16
CA LEU A 383 12.58 -1.67 14.78
C LEU A 383 13.27 -2.71 13.91
N ASP A 384 12.50 -3.57 13.25
CA ASP A 384 12.99 -4.59 12.33
C ASP A 384 12.76 -4.17 10.87
N GLU A 385 13.57 -4.72 9.95
CA GLU A 385 13.50 -4.41 8.52
C GLU A 385 13.50 -2.90 8.24
N PHE A 386 14.34 -2.16 8.96
CA PHE A 386 14.32 -0.70 8.97
C PHE A 386 14.53 -0.06 7.59
N GLN A 387 15.21 -0.75 6.65
CA GLN A 387 15.38 -0.31 5.26
C GLN A 387 14.08 -0.15 4.48
N ASP A 388 12.97 -0.68 4.98
CA ASP A 388 11.65 -0.58 4.35
C ASP A 388 10.80 0.55 4.93
N THR A 389 11.29 1.21 5.97
CA THR A 389 10.60 2.33 6.65
C THR A 389 10.56 3.54 5.71
N SER A 390 9.38 4.15 5.57
CA SER A 390 9.20 5.37 4.81
C SER A 390 9.50 6.62 5.67
N ASN A 391 9.76 7.76 5.00
CA ASN A 391 9.86 9.04 5.71
C ASN A 391 8.57 9.40 6.46
N ALA A 392 7.40 9.02 5.93
CA ALA A 392 6.11 9.22 6.61
C ALA A 392 6.01 8.39 7.90
N ASP A 393 6.42 7.10 7.85
CA ASP A 393 6.46 6.24 9.02
C ASP A 393 7.44 6.77 10.07
N TRP A 394 8.64 7.16 9.63
CA TRP A 394 9.65 7.70 10.53
C TRP A 394 9.22 9.01 11.18
N ASN A 395 8.61 9.91 10.42
CA ASN A 395 8.05 11.15 10.95
C ASN A 395 6.94 10.92 11.98
N GLY A 396 6.17 9.85 11.82
CA GLY A 396 5.17 9.44 12.80
C GLY A 396 5.77 8.81 14.07
N LEU A 397 6.88 8.10 13.97
CA LEU A 397 7.54 7.39 15.08
C LEU A 397 8.53 8.26 15.83
N TRP A 398 9.32 9.09 15.13
CA TRP A 398 10.44 9.79 15.69
C TRP A 398 10.14 10.64 16.95
N PRO A 399 9.03 11.39 17.03
CA PRO A 399 8.71 12.13 18.25
C PRO A 399 8.63 11.25 19.49
N LEU A 400 8.07 10.04 19.38
CA LEU A 400 7.97 9.07 20.46
C LEU A 400 9.33 8.42 20.80
N ILE A 401 10.13 8.13 19.76
CA ILE A 401 11.43 7.49 19.92
C ILE A 401 12.47 8.48 20.49
N ASN A 402 12.44 9.73 20.04
CA ASN A 402 13.41 10.75 20.44
C ASN A 402 13.41 10.97 21.95
N GLU A 403 12.26 10.97 22.58
CA GLU A 403 12.14 11.12 24.02
C GLU A 403 12.75 9.91 24.75
N ALA A 404 12.48 8.69 24.25
CA ALA A 404 13.08 7.48 24.81
C ALA A 404 14.58 7.36 24.57
N ALA A 405 15.07 7.82 23.42
CA ALA A 405 16.49 7.74 23.05
C ALA A 405 17.36 8.81 23.71
N SER A 406 16.75 9.88 24.25
CA SER A 406 17.43 11.00 24.92
C SER A 406 17.62 10.81 26.43
N ASP A 407 17.05 9.76 27.00
CA ASP A 407 17.08 9.45 28.43
C ASP A 407 18.35 8.62 28.79
N ASP A 408 18.86 8.76 30.02
CA ASP A 408 20.11 8.14 30.52
C ASP A 408 19.98 6.60 30.64
N ALA A 409 20.02 5.88 29.50
CA ALA A 409 20.12 4.42 29.42
C ALA A 409 18.98 3.60 30.04
N SER A 410 17.99 4.23 30.68
CA SER A 410 16.79 3.55 31.21
C SER A 410 15.81 3.20 30.07
N ARG A 411 15.82 3.98 29.01
CA ARG A 411 15.03 3.82 27.79
C ARG A 411 15.97 3.58 26.61
N THR A 412 15.53 2.80 25.62
CA THR A 412 16.45 2.32 24.60
C THR A 412 15.84 2.25 23.20
N LEU A 413 16.70 2.46 22.18
CA LEU A 413 16.39 2.25 20.78
C LEU A 413 17.26 1.12 20.21
N PHE A 414 16.60 0.15 19.57
CA PHE A 414 17.26 -0.95 18.87
C PHE A 414 16.74 -1.02 17.42
N VAL A 415 17.62 -0.81 16.46
CA VAL A 415 17.29 -0.80 15.04
C VAL A 415 18.05 -1.91 14.34
N VAL A 416 17.34 -2.69 13.53
CA VAL A 416 17.95 -3.75 12.71
C VAL A 416 17.51 -3.60 11.27
N GLY A 417 18.44 -3.66 10.33
CA GLY A 417 18.13 -3.60 8.92
C GLY A 417 19.29 -3.99 8.03
N ASP A 418 19.00 -4.17 6.76
CA ASP A 418 19.96 -4.47 5.70
C ASP A 418 19.77 -3.50 4.53
N ARG A 419 20.65 -2.51 4.38
CA ARG A 419 20.59 -1.54 3.27
C ARG A 419 20.50 -2.23 1.91
N LYS A 420 21.15 -3.38 1.75
CA LYS A 420 21.20 -4.17 0.51
C LYS A 420 19.87 -4.91 0.21
N GLN A 421 18.94 -4.95 1.16
CA GLN A 421 17.60 -5.51 0.98
C GLN A 421 16.50 -4.46 0.81
N ALA A 422 16.85 -3.21 0.50
CA ALA A 422 15.89 -2.13 0.26
C ALA A 422 15.26 -2.25 -1.13
N ILE A 423 14.10 -2.89 -1.20
CA ILE A 423 13.35 -3.13 -2.45
C ILE A 423 11.91 -2.60 -2.40
N TYR A 424 11.61 -1.74 -1.43
CA TYR A 424 10.29 -1.10 -1.28
C TYR A 424 10.35 0.42 -1.46
N GLY A 425 11.30 0.93 -2.25
CA GLY A 425 11.37 2.34 -2.63
C GLY A 425 10.08 2.84 -3.29
N TRP A 426 9.42 1.98 -4.09
CA TRP A 426 8.12 2.27 -4.69
C TRP A 426 6.96 2.43 -3.67
N ARG A 427 7.14 1.99 -2.42
CA ARG A 427 6.25 2.20 -1.27
C ARG A 427 6.72 3.32 -0.34
N GLY A 428 7.69 4.11 -0.78
CA GLY A 428 8.26 5.20 0.00
C GLY A 428 9.36 4.80 0.98
N GLY A 429 9.81 3.54 0.98
CA GLY A 429 10.97 3.09 1.78
C GLY A 429 12.22 3.91 1.43
N ASP A 430 12.92 4.38 2.45
CA ASP A 430 14.08 5.27 2.28
C ASP A 430 15.32 4.78 3.04
N VAL A 431 16.29 4.29 2.29
CA VAL A 431 17.60 3.86 2.82
C VAL A 431 18.36 5.00 3.48
N GLY A 432 18.13 6.24 3.06
CA GLY A 432 18.74 7.42 3.64
C GLY A 432 18.44 7.62 5.13
N LEU A 433 17.36 6.99 5.63
CA LEU A 433 17.01 7.05 7.06
C LEU A 433 18.09 6.44 7.98
N PHE A 434 18.86 5.46 7.52
CA PHE A 434 20.01 4.94 8.29
C PHE A 434 21.03 6.05 8.58
N LYS A 435 21.38 6.82 7.54
CA LYS A 435 22.30 7.94 7.68
C LYS A 435 21.68 9.04 8.54
N LYS A 436 20.40 9.30 8.38
CA LYS A 436 19.67 10.29 9.17
C LYS A 436 19.69 9.95 10.67
N ILE A 437 19.57 8.67 11.04
CA ILE A 437 19.72 8.25 12.44
C ILE A 437 21.12 8.52 12.95
N THR A 438 22.15 8.07 12.22
CA THR A 438 23.53 8.15 12.70
C THR A 438 24.11 9.57 12.71
N ASP A 439 23.71 10.40 11.76
CA ASP A 439 24.33 11.71 11.55
C ASP A 439 23.53 12.86 12.21
N GLU A 440 22.19 12.76 12.22
CA GLU A 440 21.32 13.85 12.63
C GLU A 440 20.58 13.57 13.94
N HIS A 441 19.96 12.37 14.06
CA HIS A 441 19.04 12.08 15.15
C HIS A 441 19.72 11.56 16.40
N LEU A 442 20.64 10.61 16.26
CA LEU A 442 21.40 10.02 17.36
C LEU A 442 22.88 9.92 17.00
N PRO A 443 23.59 11.05 16.91
CA PRO A 443 25.04 11.05 16.70
C PRO A 443 25.71 10.28 17.83
N GLY A 444 26.38 9.18 17.47
CA GLY A 444 27.04 8.32 18.47
C GLY A 444 26.28 7.04 18.84
N ILE A 445 25.18 6.72 18.16
CA ILE A 445 24.53 5.40 18.28
C ILE A 445 25.55 4.29 17.96
N THR A 446 25.65 3.28 18.80
CA THR A 446 26.53 2.12 18.54
C THR A 446 26.06 1.39 17.29
N THR A 447 26.98 1.18 16.33
CA THR A 447 26.68 0.46 15.10
C THR A 447 27.45 -0.86 15.08
N ALA A 448 26.75 -1.98 14.81
CA ALA A 448 27.34 -3.31 14.74
C ALA A 448 27.03 -3.99 13.39
N PRO A 449 28.02 -4.44 12.62
CA PRO A 449 27.80 -5.18 11.38
C PRO A 449 27.54 -6.66 11.68
N MET A 450 26.72 -7.31 10.82
CA MET A 450 26.47 -8.74 10.83
C MET A 450 26.55 -9.31 9.42
N TYR A 451 27.61 -10.05 9.12
CA TYR A 451 27.88 -10.62 7.79
C TYR A 451 27.91 -12.16 7.76
N ARG A 452 27.87 -12.85 8.91
CA ARG A 452 27.79 -14.30 8.98
C ARG A 452 26.40 -14.82 8.65
N SER A 453 26.28 -15.62 7.59
CA SER A 453 25.02 -16.22 7.16
C SER A 453 24.73 -17.53 7.88
N TYR A 454 23.58 -17.63 8.52
CA TYR A 454 23.00 -18.85 9.09
C TYR A 454 22.00 -19.52 8.13
N ARG A 455 21.92 -19.04 6.89
CA ARG A 455 20.98 -19.50 5.86
C ARG A 455 21.67 -20.30 4.76
N SER A 456 22.70 -19.71 4.16
CA SER A 456 23.28 -20.19 2.91
C SER A 456 24.58 -20.94 3.12
N CYS A 457 24.77 -22.03 2.37
CA CYS A 457 26.00 -22.81 2.35
C CYS A 457 27.16 -22.04 1.68
N PRO A 458 28.41 -22.50 1.82
CA PRO A 458 29.57 -21.83 1.25
C PRO A 458 29.49 -21.64 -0.28
N GLU A 459 29.00 -22.59 -1.03
CA GLU A 459 28.96 -22.59 -2.49
C GLU A 459 27.99 -21.51 -3.01
N VAL A 460 26.88 -21.30 -2.34
CA VAL A 460 25.94 -20.23 -2.64
C VAL A 460 26.55 -18.86 -2.32
N LEU A 461 27.21 -18.74 -1.17
CA LEU A 461 27.86 -17.47 -0.78
C LEU A 461 29.06 -17.14 -1.66
N GLU A 462 29.75 -18.11 -2.21
CA GLU A 462 30.85 -17.87 -3.16
C GLU A 462 30.36 -17.11 -4.38
N LEU A 463 29.26 -17.55 -5.01
CA LEU A 463 28.65 -16.83 -6.14
C LEU A 463 28.17 -15.44 -5.73
N ILE A 464 27.49 -15.33 -4.59
CA ILE A 464 26.99 -14.03 -4.09
C ILE A 464 28.14 -13.05 -3.83
N ASN A 465 29.19 -13.48 -3.13
CA ASN A 465 30.38 -12.67 -2.87
C ASN A 465 31.08 -12.25 -4.15
N LYS A 466 31.13 -13.17 -5.14
CA LYS A 466 31.79 -12.91 -6.42
C LYS A 466 31.06 -11.84 -7.21
N ILE A 467 29.70 -11.92 -7.28
CA ILE A 467 28.90 -10.92 -8.00
C ILE A 467 28.83 -9.61 -7.20
N CYS A 468 28.31 -9.68 -5.98
CA CYS A 468 28.01 -8.48 -5.19
C CYS A 468 29.23 -7.78 -4.60
N GLY A 469 30.35 -8.50 -4.48
CA GLY A 469 31.63 -7.98 -4.03
C GLY A 469 32.50 -7.36 -5.13
N ASP A 470 32.14 -7.57 -6.40
CA ASP A 470 32.82 -6.91 -7.53
C ASP A 470 32.34 -5.46 -7.68
N THR A 471 32.81 -4.65 -6.75
CA THR A 471 32.48 -3.21 -6.70
C THR A 471 33.10 -2.44 -7.87
N ALA A 472 34.21 -2.91 -8.43
CA ALA A 472 34.87 -2.27 -9.59
C ALA A 472 33.99 -2.35 -10.84
N THR A 473 33.50 -3.53 -11.18
CA THR A 473 32.56 -3.75 -12.29
C THR A 473 31.25 -2.99 -12.05
N MET A 474 30.74 -3.01 -10.82
CA MET A 474 29.54 -2.30 -10.47
C MET A 474 29.70 -0.77 -10.68
N HIS A 475 30.81 -0.19 -10.24
CA HIS A 475 31.13 1.23 -10.48
C HIS A 475 31.22 1.57 -11.97
N SER A 476 31.85 0.69 -12.75
CA SER A 476 31.95 0.88 -14.19
C SER A 476 30.59 0.88 -14.88
N LEU A 477 29.69 -0.03 -14.51
CA LEU A 477 28.38 -0.19 -15.16
C LEU A 477 27.31 0.80 -14.65
N PHE A 478 27.27 1.07 -13.34
CA PHE A 478 26.18 1.81 -12.72
C PHE A 478 26.56 3.21 -12.23
N GLY A 479 27.83 3.58 -12.27
CA GLY A 479 28.32 4.94 -11.95
C GLY A 479 28.00 5.36 -10.51
N GLU A 480 27.43 6.55 -10.33
CA GLU A 480 27.19 7.17 -9.01
C GLU A 480 26.30 6.35 -8.06
N THR A 481 25.58 5.36 -8.54
CA THR A 481 24.80 4.44 -7.70
C THR A 481 25.67 3.66 -6.72
N SER A 482 26.91 3.45 -7.12
CA SER A 482 27.88 2.60 -6.41
C SER A 482 28.33 3.12 -5.04
N PRO A 483 28.44 4.44 -4.74
CA PRO A 483 28.89 4.91 -3.42
C PRO A 483 28.00 4.47 -2.27
N SER A 484 26.73 4.16 -2.55
CA SER A 484 25.78 3.67 -1.54
C SER A 484 25.87 2.16 -1.29
N TRP A 485 26.67 1.45 -2.09
CA TRP A 485 26.86 -0.01 -1.99
C TRP A 485 28.13 -0.33 -1.21
N GLU A 486 27.95 -0.71 0.06
CA GLU A 486 29.01 -1.19 0.93
C GLU A 486 28.96 -2.73 0.97
N TRP A 487 30.08 -3.39 0.68
CA TRP A 487 30.13 -4.84 0.66
C TRP A 487 31.15 -5.41 1.65
N GLU A 488 30.65 -6.36 2.45
CA GLU A 488 31.47 -7.24 3.27
C GLU A 488 31.18 -8.69 2.87
N ASN A 489 32.23 -9.46 2.65
CA ASN A 489 32.09 -10.85 2.24
C ASN A 489 31.29 -11.67 3.26
N HIS A 490 30.24 -12.30 2.78
CA HIS A 490 29.40 -13.14 3.60
C HIS A 490 30.08 -14.48 3.85
N VAL A 491 30.04 -14.98 5.08
CA VAL A 491 30.63 -16.23 5.50
C VAL A 491 29.56 -17.14 6.07
N SER A 492 29.52 -18.41 5.67
CA SER A 492 28.60 -19.41 6.23
C SER A 492 28.91 -19.70 7.70
N ALA A 493 27.88 -19.85 8.51
CA ALA A 493 28.01 -20.33 9.86
C ALA A 493 28.65 -21.74 9.92
N PRO A 494 29.45 -22.09 10.98
CA PRO A 494 30.19 -23.35 11.02
C PRO A 494 29.36 -24.60 10.77
N HIS A 495 28.13 -24.66 11.27
CA HIS A 495 27.25 -25.82 11.06
C HIS A 495 26.78 -26.01 9.63
N LEU A 496 26.85 -24.97 8.78
CA LEU A 496 26.52 -25.04 7.34
C LEU A 496 27.72 -25.46 6.47
N GLN A 497 28.90 -25.49 7.06
CA GLN A 497 30.14 -25.89 6.34
C GLN A 497 30.37 -27.41 6.33
N SER A 498 29.51 -28.18 7.03
CA SER A 498 29.61 -29.66 7.07
C SER A 498 29.28 -30.28 5.73
N GLU A 499 29.89 -31.43 5.41
CA GLU A 499 29.68 -32.16 4.15
C GLU A 499 28.17 -32.46 3.88
N THR A 500 27.39 -32.69 4.92
CA THR A 500 25.95 -32.98 4.80
C THR A 500 25.11 -31.74 4.45
N LYS A 501 25.68 -30.54 4.57
CA LYS A 501 25.01 -29.24 4.30
C LYS A 501 25.55 -28.53 3.05
N ARG A 502 26.50 -29.18 2.34
CA ARG A 502 27.04 -28.65 1.08
C ARG A 502 25.96 -28.44 0.04
N GLY A 503 26.24 -27.57 -0.89
CA GLY A 503 25.32 -27.13 -1.91
C GLY A 503 25.94 -27.03 -3.30
N HIS A 504 25.28 -26.31 -4.17
CA HIS A 504 25.72 -26.06 -5.54
C HIS A 504 25.22 -24.74 -6.07
N SER A 505 26.04 -23.99 -6.75
CA SER A 505 25.63 -22.75 -7.44
C SER A 505 26.15 -22.77 -8.89
N ARG A 506 25.31 -22.31 -9.80
CA ARG A 506 25.61 -22.38 -11.23
C ARG A 506 24.98 -21.20 -11.99
N VAL A 507 25.73 -20.61 -12.93
CA VAL A 507 25.28 -19.62 -13.89
C VAL A 507 25.44 -20.16 -15.28
N GLU A 508 24.36 -20.26 -16.05
CA GLU A 508 24.33 -20.88 -17.39
C GLU A 508 23.86 -19.87 -18.46
N TRP A 509 24.38 -20.06 -19.69
CA TRP A 509 23.92 -19.33 -20.85
C TRP A 509 22.70 -19.99 -21.50
N ILE A 510 21.76 -19.16 -21.94
CA ILE A 510 20.56 -19.56 -22.67
C ILE A 510 20.53 -18.87 -24.03
N GLU A 511 20.19 -19.63 -25.08
CA GLU A 511 20.16 -19.10 -26.45
C GLU A 511 18.88 -18.37 -26.82
N ASN A 512 17.74 -18.77 -26.23
CA ASN A 512 16.42 -18.16 -26.50
C ASN A 512 15.42 -18.43 -25.36
N ASP A 513 14.27 -17.74 -25.39
CA ASP A 513 13.25 -17.84 -24.34
C ASP A 513 12.60 -19.22 -24.22
N GLU A 514 12.35 -19.94 -25.34
CA GLU A 514 11.81 -21.31 -25.29
C GLU A 514 12.79 -22.25 -24.61
N GLY A 515 14.06 -22.22 -24.97
CA GLY A 515 15.10 -23.02 -24.33
C GLY A 515 15.28 -22.72 -22.85
N ARG A 516 14.93 -21.53 -22.41
CA ARG A 516 14.96 -21.10 -20.99
C ARG A 516 13.97 -21.86 -20.12
N LEU A 517 12.71 -21.97 -20.54
CA LEU A 517 11.68 -22.69 -19.81
C LEU A 517 11.96 -24.19 -19.77
N ASP A 518 12.41 -24.74 -20.89
CA ASP A 518 12.82 -26.16 -20.96
C ASP A 518 14.05 -26.45 -20.09
N ARG A 519 15.01 -25.53 -20.05
CA ARG A 519 16.20 -25.70 -19.18
C ARG A 519 15.80 -25.59 -17.71
N LEU A 520 14.87 -24.69 -17.35
CA LEU A 520 14.32 -24.63 -16.00
C LEU A 520 13.69 -25.98 -15.60
N VAL A 521 12.85 -26.55 -16.47
CA VAL A 521 12.24 -27.89 -16.26
C VAL A 521 13.32 -28.96 -16.10
N ALA A 522 14.36 -28.95 -16.92
CA ALA A 522 15.47 -29.88 -16.82
C ALA A 522 16.21 -29.78 -15.48
N ILE A 523 16.55 -28.58 -15.03
CA ILE A 523 17.18 -28.34 -13.72
C ILE A 523 16.33 -28.90 -12.58
N LEU A 524 15.02 -28.58 -12.57
CA LEU A 524 14.12 -29.06 -11.52
C LEU A 524 13.98 -30.59 -11.50
N ASN A 525 14.02 -31.25 -12.67
CA ASN A 525 14.02 -32.69 -12.79
C ASN A 525 15.37 -33.30 -12.36
N GLU A 526 16.51 -32.72 -12.78
CA GLU A 526 17.87 -33.14 -12.36
C GLU A 526 17.98 -33.09 -10.83
N LEU A 527 17.38 -32.12 -10.16
CA LEU A 527 17.40 -31.96 -8.70
C LEU A 527 16.35 -32.80 -7.98
N GLU A 528 15.54 -33.55 -8.67
CA GLU A 528 14.43 -34.34 -8.10
C GLU A 528 13.50 -33.49 -7.25
N VAL A 529 13.23 -32.21 -7.66
CA VAL A 529 12.29 -31.32 -6.97
C VAL A 529 10.90 -31.97 -6.98
N GLY A 530 10.22 -31.96 -5.83
CA GLY A 530 8.94 -32.66 -5.63
C GLY A 530 9.05 -34.11 -5.22
N LYS A 531 10.25 -34.73 -5.32
CA LYS A 531 10.51 -36.11 -4.88
C LYS A 531 11.32 -36.18 -3.58
N ARG A 532 11.94 -35.07 -3.19
CA ARG A 532 12.74 -34.93 -1.96
C ARG A 532 12.13 -33.89 -1.03
N ASN A 533 12.45 -33.99 0.24
CA ASN A 533 11.99 -33.04 1.28
C ASN A 533 12.78 -31.74 1.18
N MET A 534 12.60 -31.01 0.07
CA MET A 534 13.23 -29.70 -0.18
C MET A 534 12.24 -28.68 -0.68
N THR A 535 12.47 -27.44 -0.31
CA THR A 535 11.72 -26.27 -0.78
C THR A 535 12.36 -25.70 -2.04
N CYS A 536 11.56 -25.38 -3.06
CA CYS A 536 12.04 -24.77 -4.30
C CYS A 536 11.32 -23.46 -4.59
N GLY A 537 12.09 -22.39 -4.83
CA GLY A 537 11.58 -21.08 -5.26
C GLY A 537 12.06 -20.74 -6.66
N VAL A 538 11.13 -20.45 -7.58
CA VAL A 538 11.42 -19.86 -8.89
C VAL A 538 11.07 -18.38 -8.79
N LEU A 539 12.09 -17.52 -8.89
CA LEU A 539 11.93 -16.09 -8.62
C LEU A 539 12.02 -15.28 -9.91
N VAL A 540 11.02 -14.42 -10.11
CA VAL A 540 10.90 -13.57 -11.29
C VAL A 540 10.54 -12.14 -10.92
N ARG A 541 10.55 -11.23 -11.90
CA ARG A 541 10.26 -9.82 -11.66
C ARG A 541 8.78 -9.47 -11.66
N SER A 542 8.00 -10.03 -12.59
CA SER A 542 6.61 -9.63 -12.85
C SER A 542 5.61 -10.74 -12.56
N ASN A 543 4.37 -10.36 -12.27
CA ASN A 543 3.29 -11.33 -12.10
C ASN A 543 2.93 -12.06 -13.42
N GLU A 544 3.17 -11.44 -14.57
CA GLU A 544 2.99 -12.06 -15.88
C GLU A 544 3.95 -13.25 -16.04
N GLN A 545 5.22 -13.08 -15.71
CA GLN A 545 6.21 -14.16 -15.70
C GLN A 545 5.86 -15.26 -14.66
N VAL A 546 5.27 -14.89 -13.51
CA VAL A 546 4.78 -15.90 -12.53
C VAL A 546 3.76 -16.80 -13.18
N THR A 547 2.78 -16.26 -13.89
CA THR A 547 1.71 -17.01 -14.55
C THR A 547 2.27 -17.91 -15.66
N GLU A 548 3.06 -17.35 -16.58
CA GLU A 548 3.68 -18.05 -17.70
C GLU A 548 4.50 -19.28 -17.23
N ILE A 549 5.42 -19.05 -16.30
CA ILE A 549 6.29 -20.12 -15.78
C ILE A 549 5.48 -21.18 -15.03
N SER A 550 4.48 -20.74 -14.25
CA SER A 550 3.64 -21.68 -13.50
C SER A 550 2.84 -22.60 -14.42
N GLU A 551 2.29 -22.07 -15.51
CA GLU A 551 1.57 -22.86 -16.52
C GLU A 551 2.50 -23.85 -17.21
N HIS A 552 3.70 -23.40 -17.59
CA HIS A 552 4.70 -24.29 -18.22
C HIS A 552 5.15 -25.41 -17.29
N LEU A 553 5.42 -25.12 -16.01
CA LEU A 553 5.83 -26.12 -15.03
C LEU A 553 4.70 -27.12 -14.73
N ARG A 554 3.44 -26.69 -14.64
CA ARG A 554 2.27 -27.58 -14.48
C ARG A 554 2.09 -28.50 -15.68
N ALA A 555 2.27 -27.97 -16.89
CA ALA A 555 2.21 -28.78 -18.12
C ALA A 555 3.28 -29.88 -18.14
N ASN A 556 4.41 -29.65 -17.45
CA ASN A 556 5.49 -30.61 -17.28
C ASN A 556 5.41 -31.47 -16.00
N GLY A 557 4.24 -31.47 -15.32
CA GLY A 557 3.91 -32.39 -14.23
C GLY A 557 4.39 -31.96 -12.83
N PHE A 558 4.83 -30.71 -12.65
CA PHE A 558 5.17 -30.18 -11.32
C PHE A 558 3.93 -29.71 -10.57
N ASP A 559 3.92 -29.95 -9.26
CA ASP A 559 2.98 -29.24 -8.36
C ASP A 559 3.51 -27.83 -8.12
N VAL A 560 2.72 -26.84 -8.55
CA VAL A 560 3.15 -25.43 -8.57
C VAL A 560 2.23 -24.56 -7.74
N ILE A 561 2.81 -23.83 -6.81
CA ILE A 561 2.14 -22.79 -6.06
C ILE A 561 2.61 -21.43 -6.57
N GLU A 562 1.69 -20.64 -7.05
CA GLU A 562 1.94 -19.23 -7.35
C GLU A 562 1.74 -18.43 -6.08
N GLU A 563 2.81 -17.87 -5.55
CA GLU A 563 2.66 -16.96 -4.42
C GLU A 563 2.28 -15.57 -4.93
N GLY A 564 1.01 -15.26 -4.80
CA GLY A 564 0.44 -13.99 -5.22
C GLY A 564 -0.96 -13.85 -4.65
N ARG A 565 -1.46 -12.62 -4.69
CA ARG A 565 -2.88 -12.39 -4.50
C ARG A 565 -3.59 -12.91 -5.74
N ARG A 566 -4.32 -13.98 -5.56
CA ARG A 566 -5.12 -14.59 -6.61
C ARG A 566 -6.50 -13.95 -6.63
N LYS A 567 -7.09 -13.89 -7.81
CA LYS A 567 -8.45 -13.39 -8.02
C LYS A 567 -9.41 -14.57 -8.20
N PRO A 568 -10.09 -15.03 -7.15
CA PRO A 568 -10.96 -16.20 -7.20
C PRO A 568 -12.07 -16.12 -8.25
N ALA A 569 -12.45 -14.91 -8.63
CA ALA A 569 -13.47 -14.68 -9.66
C ALA A 569 -13.00 -15.08 -11.07
N THR A 570 -11.69 -15.07 -11.35
CA THR A 570 -11.19 -15.22 -12.72
C THR A 570 -10.10 -16.27 -12.90
N ASP A 571 -9.50 -16.79 -11.82
CA ASP A 571 -8.36 -17.69 -11.87
C ASP A 571 -8.76 -19.20 -11.96
N ASN A 572 -10.04 -19.50 -12.06
CA ASN A 572 -10.56 -20.87 -12.10
C ASN A 572 -11.95 -20.95 -12.76
N GLN A 573 -12.30 -22.14 -13.25
CA GLN A 573 -13.60 -22.37 -13.92
C GLN A 573 -14.82 -22.08 -13.03
N PRO A 574 -14.91 -22.58 -11.77
CA PRO A 574 -15.98 -22.20 -10.86
C PRO A 574 -16.13 -20.70 -10.66
N GLY A 575 -15.04 -19.98 -10.50
CA GLY A 575 -15.02 -18.53 -10.33
C GLY A 575 -15.61 -17.82 -11.55
N ILE A 576 -15.17 -18.20 -12.74
CA ILE A 576 -15.70 -17.67 -14.00
C ILE A 576 -17.21 -17.93 -14.10
N ALA A 577 -17.66 -19.15 -13.80
CA ALA A 577 -19.09 -19.50 -13.86
C ALA A 577 -19.93 -18.67 -12.87
N ILE A 578 -19.44 -18.46 -11.64
CA ILE A 578 -20.11 -17.62 -10.63
C ILE A 578 -20.16 -16.16 -11.09
N THR A 579 -19.07 -15.64 -11.61
CA THR A 579 -19.01 -14.27 -12.16
C THR A 579 -20.01 -14.10 -13.29
N GLN A 580 -20.06 -15.05 -14.23
CA GLN A 580 -21.02 -15.00 -15.34
C GLN A 580 -22.48 -15.18 -14.88
N LEU A 581 -22.73 -15.90 -13.79
CA LEU A 581 -24.05 -15.96 -13.17
C LEU A 581 -24.48 -14.58 -12.65
N LEU A 582 -23.59 -13.85 -11.99
CA LEU A 582 -23.88 -12.49 -11.50
C LEU A 582 -24.04 -11.50 -12.66
N GLU A 583 -23.24 -11.59 -13.73
CA GLU A 583 -23.38 -10.77 -14.93
C GLU A 583 -24.75 -11.03 -15.63
N TRP A 584 -25.14 -12.28 -15.75
CA TRP A 584 -26.45 -12.60 -16.28
C TRP A 584 -27.60 -12.10 -15.39
N LEU A 585 -27.45 -12.17 -14.08
CA LEU A 585 -28.39 -11.59 -13.13
C LEU A 585 -28.49 -10.07 -13.25
N ALA A 586 -27.38 -9.39 -13.53
CA ALA A 586 -27.34 -7.96 -13.78
C ALA A 586 -28.00 -7.57 -15.13
N ASN A 587 -27.84 -8.43 -16.13
CA ASN A 587 -28.40 -8.22 -17.47
C ASN A 587 -28.89 -9.54 -18.08
N PRO A 588 -30.16 -9.92 -17.92
CA PRO A 588 -30.69 -11.18 -18.42
C PRO A 588 -30.70 -11.30 -19.97
N ALA A 589 -30.49 -10.17 -20.67
CA ALA A 589 -30.34 -10.15 -22.13
C ALA A 589 -28.88 -10.45 -22.58
N ASP A 590 -27.92 -10.59 -21.67
CA ASP A 590 -26.57 -10.95 -21.99
C ASP A 590 -26.47 -12.40 -22.49
N ARG A 591 -26.30 -12.53 -23.82
CA ARG A 591 -26.18 -13.83 -24.49
C ARG A 591 -24.85 -14.53 -24.19
N PHE A 592 -23.79 -13.76 -23.92
CA PHE A 592 -22.47 -14.33 -23.61
C PHE A 592 -22.49 -14.96 -22.20
N ALA A 593 -22.91 -14.20 -21.21
CA ALA A 593 -23.03 -14.69 -19.84
C ALA A 593 -23.93 -15.92 -19.75
N ARG A 594 -25.09 -15.86 -20.40
CA ARG A 594 -26.03 -17.00 -20.52
C ARG A 594 -25.38 -18.20 -21.22
N GLY A 595 -24.67 -18.00 -22.33
CA GLY A 595 -24.02 -19.08 -23.07
C GLY A 595 -22.93 -19.78 -22.22
N VAL A 596 -22.16 -19.04 -21.43
CA VAL A 596 -21.20 -19.63 -20.50
C VAL A 596 -21.91 -20.45 -19.41
N LEU A 597 -23.03 -19.95 -18.87
CA LEU A 597 -23.84 -20.71 -17.92
C LEU A 597 -24.38 -22.01 -18.51
N GLU A 598 -24.91 -21.96 -19.75
CA GLU A 598 -25.44 -23.14 -20.45
C GLU A 598 -24.37 -24.21 -20.68
N MET A 599 -23.11 -23.84 -20.84
CA MET A 599 -21.96 -24.75 -20.96
C MET A 599 -21.40 -25.21 -19.60
N SER A 600 -21.83 -24.60 -18.51
CA SER A 600 -21.31 -24.90 -17.16
C SER A 600 -22.24 -25.90 -16.43
N PRO A 601 -21.76 -26.66 -15.44
CA PRO A 601 -22.59 -27.49 -14.58
C PRO A 601 -23.68 -26.74 -13.81
N LEU A 602 -23.55 -25.39 -13.69
CA LEU A 602 -24.57 -24.56 -13.03
C LEU A 602 -25.93 -24.60 -13.73
N ALA A 603 -25.97 -24.78 -15.06
CA ALA A 603 -27.20 -24.77 -15.80
C ALA A 603 -28.20 -25.87 -15.34
N ASP A 604 -27.72 -27.07 -15.09
CA ASP A 604 -28.58 -28.17 -14.66
C ASP A 604 -29.10 -27.95 -13.24
N ILE A 605 -28.28 -27.39 -12.35
CA ILE A 605 -28.74 -27.05 -10.99
C ILE A 605 -29.77 -25.92 -11.03
N LEU A 606 -29.51 -24.89 -11.82
CA LEU A 606 -30.46 -23.77 -11.99
C LEU A 606 -31.79 -24.25 -12.55
N ARG A 607 -31.77 -25.16 -13.54
CA ARG A 607 -33.01 -25.78 -14.11
C ARG A 607 -33.77 -26.60 -13.06
N ASN A 608 -33.03 -27.36 -12.23
CA ASN A 608 -33.63 -28.19 -11.19
C ASN A 608 -34.25 -27.33 -10.07
N LEU A 609 -33.65 -26.20 -9.71
CA LEU A 609 -34.15 -25.34 -8.65
C LEU A 609 -35.26 -24.37 -9.12
N HIS A 610 -35.12 -23.84 -10.34
CA HIS A 610 -35.95 -22.71 -10.81
C HIS A 610 -36.74 -23.00 -12.10
N GLY A 611 -36.63 -24.21 -12.67
CA GLY A 611 -37.31 -24.62 -13.90
C GLY A 611 -36.49 -24.31 -15.18
N ASN A 612 -37.06 -24.68 -16.35
CA ASN A 612 -36.35 -24.60 -17.64
C ASN A 612 -36.44 -23.25 -18.37
N ASP A 613 -37.32 -22.37 -17.95
CA ASP A 613 -37.45 -21.03 -18.54
C ASP A 613 -36.47 -20.05 -17.90
N TRP A 614 -35.56 -19.52 -18.70
CA TRP A 614 -34.54 -18.57 -18.25
C TRP A 614 -35.10 -17.29 -17.65
N ASN A 615 -36.22 -16.79 -18.13
CA ASN A 615 -36.84 -15.58 -17.57
C ASN A 615 -37.46 -15.88 -16.19
N ALA A 616 -38.19 -16.99 -16.07
CA ALA A 616 -38.75 -17.40 -14.79
C ALA A 616 -37.67 -17.76 -13.77
N MET A 617 -36.56 -18.36 -14.22
CA MET A 617 -35.37 -18.64 -13.43
C MET A 617 -34.73 -17.35 -12.93
N TRP A 618 -34.57 -16.36 -13.79
CA TRP A 618 -34.01 -15.05 -13.41
C TRP A 618 -34.90 -14.34 -12.38
N GLU A 619 -36.23 -14.30 -12.61
CA GLU A 619 -37.20 -13.73 -11.68
C GLU A 619 -37.17 -14.43 -10.30
N SER A 620 -37.12 -15.75 -10.29
CA SER A 620 -37.07 -16.54 -9.06
C SER A 620 -35.78 -16.28 -8.25
N LEU A 621 -34.63 -16.35 -8.91
CA LEU A 621 -33.33 -16.15 -8.26
C LEU A 621 -33.16 -14.70 -7.79
N THR A 622 -33.57 -13.71 -8.59
CA THR A 622 -33.54 -12.30 -8.21
C THR A 622 -34.43 -12.03 -6.98
N ARG A 623 -35.59 -12.67 -6.90
CA ARG A 623 -36.48 -12.58 -5.73
C ARG A 623 -35.82 -13.14 -4.48
N GLU A 624 -35.19 -14.30 -4.56
CA GLU A 624 -34.46 -14.90 -3.45
C GLU A 624 -33.28 -14.02 -2.97
N ILE A 625 -32.52 -13.47 -3.91
CA ILE A 625 -31.43 -12.53 -3.61
C ILE A 625 -31.95 -11.27 -2.92
N SER A 626 -33.09 -10.74 -3.35
CA SER A 626 -33.71 -9.58 -2.71
C SER A 626 -34.06 -9.81 -1.24
N ILE A 627 -34.46 -11.05 -0.91
CA ILE A 627 -34.88 -11.44 0.45
C ILE A 627 -33.66 -11.85 1.30
N HIS A 628 -32.81 -12.72 0.78
CA HIS A 628 -31.79 -13.43 1.55
C HIS A 628 -30.35 -12.97 1.29
N GLY A 629 -30.11 -12.06 0.34
CA GLY A 629 -28.76 -11.70 -0.13
C GLY A 629 -28.25 -12.66 -1.19
N PHE A 630 -27.01 -12.47 -1.62
CA PHE A 630 -26.38 -13.26 -2.67
C PHE A 630 -25.83 -14.59 -2.16
N SER A 631 -25.19 -14.58 -0.98
CA SER A 631 -24.48 -15.74 -0.46
C SER A 631 -25.35 -16.97 -0.28
N THR A 632 -26.56 -16.82 0.24
CA THR A 632 -27.46 -17.96 0.52
C THR A 632 -28.02 -18.62 -0.74
N PRO A 633 -28.66 -17.90 -1.69
CA PRO A 633 -29.14 -18.50 -2.93
C PRO A 633 -28.01 -19.07 -3.79
N LEU A 634 -26.89 -18.38 -3.90
CA LEU A 634 -25.75 -18.88 -4.68
C LEU A 634 -25.11 -20.12 -4.04
N ALA A 635 -25.05 -20.21 -2.71
CA ALA A 635 -24.60 -21.42 -2.04
C ALA A 635 -25.50 -22.65 -2.40
N ALA A 636 -26.80 -22.47 -2.50
CA ALA A 636 -27.71 -23.54 -2.94
C ALA A 636 -27.43 -24.01 -4.36
N VAL A 637 -27.02 -23.12 -5.26
CA VAL A 637 -26.64 -23.44 -6.65
C VAL A 637 -25.25 -24.08 -6.72
N ILE A 638 -24.29 -23.61 -5.94
CA ILE A 638 -22.87 -23.99 -6.02
C ILE A 638 -22.56 -25.28 -5.26
N THR A 639 -23.13 -25.46 -4.05
CA THR A 639 -22.81 -26.59 -3.18
C THR A 639 -23.03 -27.98 -3.83
N PRO A 640 -24.11 -28.22 -4.59
CA PRO A 640 -24.32 -29.53 -5.24
C PRO A 640 -23.23 -29.92 -6.23
N ILE A 641 -22.61 -28.95 -6.90
CA ILE A 641 -21.59 -29.16 -7.93
C ILE A 641 -20.18 -29.19 -7.33
N ALA A 642 -20.00 -28.69 -6.13
CA ALA A 642 -18.69 -28.64 -5.48
C ALA A 642 -18.06 -30.02 -5.27
N VAL A 643 -18.87 -31.09 -5.28
CA VAL A 643 -18.39 -32.47 -5.16
C VAL A 643 -17.54 -32.89 -6.37
N ASP A 644 -17.90 -32.41 -7.57
CA ASP A 644 -17.23 -32.76 -8.83
C ASP A 644 -16.02 -31.88 -9.14
N TRP A 645 -15.85 -30.81 -8.38
CA TRP A 645 -14.72 -29.91 -8.55
C TRP A 645 -13.44 -30.40 -7.85
N SER A 646 -12.31 -30.03 -8.40
CA SER A 646 -11.03 -30.20 -7.72
C SER A 646 -11.04 -29.54 -6.34
N GLU A 647 -10.17 -29.96 -5.43
CA GLU A 647 -10.03 -29.31 -4.11
C GLU A 647 -9.76 -27.81 -4.24
N PHE A 648 -8.98 -27.43 -5.23
CA PHE A 648 -8.71 -26.03 -5.56
C PHE A 648 -10.01 -25.28 -5.95
N GLY A 649 -10.80 -25.83 -6.87
CA GLY A 649 -12.07 -25.24 -7.30
C GLY A 649 -13.07 -25.07 -6.15
N ARG A 650 -13.16 -26.08 -5.27
CA ARG A 650 -14.01 -26.00 -4.05
C ARG A 650 -13.57 -24.89 -3.11
N ARG A 651 -12.28 -24.72 -2.86
CA ARG A 651 -11.76 -23.62 -2.05
C ARG A 651 -12.13 -22.27 -2.66
N ARG A 652 -11.94 -22.09 -3.97
CA ARG A 652 -12.26 -20.85 -4.69
C ARG A 652 -13.75 -20.49 -4.63
N ALA A 653 -14.63 -21.48 -4.79
CA ALA A 653 -16.06 -21.29 -4.63
C ALA A 653 -16.42 -20.83 -3.21
N ASN A 654 -15.83 -21.44 -2.19
CA ASN A 654 -16.03 -21.03 -0.80
C ASN A 654 -15.50 -19.62 -0.51
N ASP A 655 -14.36 -19.25 -1.08
CA ASP A 655 -13.78 -17.91 -0.96
C ASP A 655 -14.75 -16.86 -1.54
N LEU A 656 -15.33 -17.15 -2.71
CA LEU A 656 -16.31 -16.26 -3.36
C LEU A 656 -17.62 -16.18 -2.59
N LEU A 657 -18.12 -17.29 -2.05
CA LEU A 657 -19.31 -17.29 -1.20
C LEU A 657 -19.10 -16.49 0.09
N ALA A 658 -17.92 -16.58 0.70
CA ALA A 658 -17.56 -15.77 1.86
C ALA A 658 -17.51 -14.27 1.50
N ALA A 659 -16.92 -13.92 0.37
CA ALA A 659 -16.89 -12.53 -0.11
C ALA A 659 -18.30 -11.99 -0.42
N LEU A 660 -19.20 -12.82 -0.96
CA LEU A 660 -20.60 -12.45 -1.18
C LEU A 660 -21.37 -12.29 0.14
N ALA A 661 -21.04 -13.06 1.19
CA ALA A 661 -21.59 -12.85 2.52
C ALA A 661 -21.14 -11.52 3.14
N ASP A 662 -19.88 -11.13 2.91
CA ASP A 662 -19.38 -9.80 3.31
C ASP A 662 -20.06 -8.68 2.50
N PHE A 663 -20.32 -8.90 1.21
CA PHE A 663 -21.11 -7.98 0.39
C PHE A 663 -22.55 -7.84 0.87
N ASP A 664 -23.21 -8.94 1.24
CA ASP A 664 -24.56 -8.92 1.80
C ASP A 664 -24.68 -8.09 3.07
N ALA A 665 -23.61 -8.03 3.87
CA ALA A 665 -23.55 -7.19 5.07
C ALA A 665 -23.59 -5.68 4.76
N THR A 666 -23.26 -5.26 3.54
CA THR A 666 -23.40 -3.87 3.09
C THR A 666 -24.85 -3.45 2.87
N GLY A 667 -25.76 -4.43 2.72
CA GLY A 667 -27.17 -4.20 2.39
C GLY A 667 -27.44 -3.96 0.90
N CYS A 668 -26.40 -3.87 0.05
CA CYS A 668 -26.55 -3.71 -1.39
C CYS A 668 -27.14 -4.98 -2.02
N LYS A 669 -28.05 -4.82 -2.99
CA LYS A 669 -28.73 -5.91 -3.71
C LYS A 669 -28.51 -5.87 -5.22
N SER A 670 -27.55 -5.07 -5.68
CA SER A 670 -27.19 -4.95 -7.10
C SER A 670 -26.30 -6.12 -7.52
N PRO A 671 -26.68 -6.94 -8.49
CA PRO A 671 -25.81 -8.01 -9.00
C PRO A 671 -24.53 -7.46 -9.64
N ARG A 672 -24.59 -6.31 -10.29
CA ARG A 672 -23.43 -5.66 -10.89
C ARG A 672 -22.40 -5.27 -9.84
N ASP A 673 -22.85 -4.68 -8.74
CA ASP A 673 -21.94 -4.28 -7.66
C ASP A 673 -21.37 -5.54 -6.96
N ALA A 674 -22.15 -6.62 -6.87
CA ALA A 674 -21.66 -7.91 -6.38
C ALA A 674 -20.58 -8.51 -7.30
N THR A 675 -20.74 -8.42 -8.63
CA THR A 675 -19.69 -8.81 -9.60
C THR A 675 -18.42 -8.01 -9.37
N GLU A 676 -18.52 -6.68 -9.34
CA GLU A 676 -17.35 -5.81 -9.11
C GLU A 676 -16.69 -6.10 -7.77
N TRP A 677 -17.46 -6.44 -6.74
CA TRP A 677 -16.94 -6.80 -5.42
C TRP A 677 -16.09 -8.07 -5.46
N ILE A 678 -16.58 -9.14 -6.08
CA ILE A 678 -15.85 -10.40 -6.17
C ILE A 678 -14.65 -10.33 -7.12
N GLU A 679 -14.72 -9.54 -8.18
CA GLU A 679 -13.59 -9.31 -9.09
C GLU A 679 -12.43 -8.56 -8.44
N ARG A 680 -12.72 -7.74 -7.42
CA ARG A 680 -11.71 -7.06 -6.61
C ARG A 680 -11.15 -7.93 -5.47
N LEU A 681 -11.76 -9.09 -5.23
CA LEU A 681 -11.29 -10.00 -4.19
C LEU A 681 -9.92 -10.57 -4.54
N GLU A 682 -8.98 -10.40 -3.64
CA GLU A 682 -7.65 -10.97 -3.73
C GLU A 682 -7.34 -11.79 -2.47
N ILE A 683 -6.97 -13.05 -2.64
CA ILE A 683 -6.65 -13.96 -1.54
C ILE A 683 -5.25 -14.55 -1.68
N ALA A 684 -4.60 -14.78 -0.52
CA ALA A 684 -3.32 -15.46 -0.45
C ALA A 684 -3.51 -16.98 -0.37
N GLN A 685 -2.65 -17.73 -1.03
CA GLN A 685 -2.62 -19.19 -0.97
C GLN A 685 -1.57 -19.66 0.04
N SER A 686 -1.91 -20.62 0.90
CA SER A 686 -0.93 -21.21 1.81
C SER A 686 -0.03 -22.22 1.08
N PRO A 687 1.30 -22.18 1.27
CA PRO A 687 2.22 -23.07 0.59
C PRO A 687 2.09 -24.53 1.08
N GLY A 688 2.11 -25.49 0.13
CA GLY A 688 2.31 -26.92 0.39
C GLY A 688 3.80 -27.24 0.56
N VAL A 689 4.13 -28.32 1.25
CA VAL A 689 5.52 -28.66 1.63
C VAL A 689 6.41 -29.08 0.43
N ALA A 690 5.84 -29.59 -0.66
CA ALA A 690 6.59 -30.17 -1.79
C ALA A 690 6.41 -29.44 -3.12
N ALA A 691 5.66 -28.36 -3.18
CA ALA A 691 5.39 -27.67 -4.42
C ALA A 691 6.52 -26.69 -4.80
N VAL A 692 6.72 -26.52 -6.11
CA VAL A 692 7.54 -25.45 -6.66
C VAL A 692 6.81 -24.13 -6.43
N GLN A 693 7.41 -23.22 -5.69
CA GLN A 693 6.83 -21.90 -5.43
C GLN A 693 7.34 -20.91 -6.48
N VAL A 694 6.45 -20.44 -7.34
CA VAL A 694 6.76 -19.41 -8.34
C VAL A 694 6.25 -18.07 -7.84
N MET A 695 7.15 -17.09 -7.73
CA MET A 695 6.81 -15.79 -7.17
C MET A 695 7.68 -14.66 -7.68
N THR A 696 7.24 -13.42 -7.44
CA THR A 696 8.11 -12.27 -7.69
C THR A 696 9.20 -12.16 -6.62
N ILE A 697 10.35 -11.58 -6.98
CA ILE A 697 11.47 -11.33 -6.06
C ILE A 697 11.00 -10.54 -4.82
N HIS A 698 10.12 -9.56 -4.99
CA HIS A 698 9.56 -8.79 -3.87
C HIS A 698 8.85 -9.67 -2.83
N LYS A 699 8.06 -10.65 -3.29
CA LYS A 699 7.34 -11.58 -2.41
C LYS A 699 8.25 -12.60 -1.75
N SER A 700 9.41 -12.87 -2.33
CA SER A 700 10.41 -13.79 -1.75
C SER A 700 11.18 -13.18 -0.59
N LYS A 701 11.09 -11.86 -0.35
CA LYS A 701 11.79 -11.21 0.75
C LYS A 701 11.36 -11.80 2.09
N GLY A 702 12.33 -12.06 2.97
CA GLY A 702 12.11 -12.78 4.24
C GLY A 702 12.14 -14.31 4.11
N LEU A 703 11.76 -14.86 2.96
CA LEU A 703 11.75 -16.31 2.73
C LEU A 703 13.15 -16.89 2.48
N GLY A 704 13.26 -18.22 2.48
CA GLY A 704 14.48 -18.97 2.10
C GLY A 704 14.12 -20.36 1.61
N PHE A 705 14.70 -20.75 0.48
CA PHE A 705 14.44 -22.01 -0.21
C PHE A 705 15.70 -22.86 -0.28
N ASP A 706 15.54 -24.18 -0.24
CA ASP A 706 16.69 -25.08 -0.43
C ASP A 706 17.25 -24.95 -1.83
N VAL A 707 16.37 -24.74 -2.83
CA VAL A 707 16.71 -24.44 -4.22
C VAL A 707 16.09 -23.12 -4.65
N VAL A 708 16.88 -22.26 -5.30
CA VAL A 708 16.41 -21.05 -6.00
C VAL A 708 16.81 -21.13 -7.45
N ALA A 709 15.86 -20.96 -8.35
CA ALA A 709 16.08 -20.75 -9.76
C ALA A 709 15.69 -19.32 -10.16
N LEU A 710 16.58 -18.65 -10.88
CA LEU A 710 16.39 -17.34 -11.48
C LEU A 710 16.39 -17.48 -12.99
N PRO A 711 15.23 -17.79 -13.60
CA PRO A 711 15.17 -18.02 -15.05
C PRO A 711 15.36 -16.74 -15.86
N ASN A 712 14.98 -15.59 -15.28
CA ASN A 712 15.03 -14.29 -15.97
C ASN A 712 15.71 -13.25 -15.08
N ILE A 713 16.76 -12.63 -15.61
CA ILE A 713 17.35 -11.46 -14.95
C ILE A 713 16.79 -10.18 -15.61
N PRO A 714 16.27 -9.26 -14.83
CA PRO A 714 15.63 -8.04 -15.38
C PRO A 714 16.68 -7.02 -15.87
N ASP A 715 16.86 -6.91 -17.18
CA ASP A 715 17.81 -5.95 -17.76
C ASP A 715 17.28 -4.53 -17.84
N LYS A 716 15.97 -4.35 -17.89
CA LYS A 716 15.36 -3.01 -17.83
C LYS A 716 15.34 -2.53 -16.38
N ALA A 717 16.48 -2.04 -15.92
CA ALA A 717 16.67 -1.65 -14.52
C ALA A 717 15.89 -0.39 -14.13
N VAL A 718 15.57 0.51 -15.07
CA VAL A 718 14.97 1.82 -14.75
C VAL A 718 13.65 1.99 -15.47
N PRO A 719 12.51 1.96 -14.73
CA PRO A 719 11.20 2.31 -15.30
C PRO A 719 11.17 3.79 -15.70
N GLN A 720 10.27 4.15 -16.62
CA GLN A 720 10.06 5.56 -16.96
C GLN A 720 9.40 6.29 -15.78
N THR A 721 9.98 7.43 -15.39
CA THR A 721 9.39 8.31 -14.37
C THR A 721 8.09 8.90 -14.89
N GLN A 722 7.03 8.82 -14.09
CA GLN A 722 5.76 9.47 -14.41
C GLN A 722 5.61 10.83 -13.71
N HIS A 723 6.29 11.03 -12.59
CA HIS A 723 6.30 12.26 -11.80
C HIS A 723 7.47 12.25 -10.81
N PHE A 724 7.84 13.40 -10.28
CA PHE A 724 8.82 13.54 -9.21
C PHE A 724 8.10 13.64 -7.87
N GLU A 725 8.61 12.96 -6.84
CA GLU A 725 7.99 12.83 -5.53
C GLU A 725 8.90 13.35 -4.42
N ILE A 726 8.35 14.09 -3.48
CA ILE A 726 9.06 14.56 -2.28
C ILE A 726 9.61 13.40 -1.46
N ALA A 727 8.86 12.30 -1.37
CA ALA A 727 9.27 11.11 -0.61
C ALA A 727 10.60 10.50 -1.09
N ARG A 728 11.05 10.83 -2.28
CA ARG A 728 12.32 10.38 -2.88
C ARG A 728 13.46 11.40 -2.75
N GLY A 729 13.33 12.34 -1.82
CA GLY A 729 14.34 13.36 -1.56
C GLY A 729 14.17 14.68 -2.30
N GLU A 730 13.14 14.79 -3.15
CA GLU A 730 12.82 16.04 -3.81
C GLU A 730 12.12 17.00 -2.85
N GLN A 731 12.39 18.30 -3.02
CA GLN A 731 11.72 19.35 -2.25
C GLN A 731 10.42 19.85 -2.92
N TRP A 732 10.05 19.27 -4.04
CA TRP A 732 8.92 19.65 -4.85
C TRP A 732 8.32 18.44 -5.61
N ILE A 733 7.06 18.55 -5.98
CA ILE A 733 6.33 17.59 -6.82
C ILE A 733 6.10 18.21 -8.19
N SER A 734 6.32 17.46 -9.24
CA SER A 734 5.98 17.87 -10.60
C SER A 734 5.59 16.67 -11.43
N ASP A 735 4.59 16.86 -12.28
CA ASP A 735 4.38 15.96 -13.39
C ASP A 735 5.60 16.00 -14.34
N THR A 736 5.92 14.86 -14.93
CA THR A 736 7.17 14.70 -15.68
C THR A 736 7.08 15.33 -17.07
N PRO A 737 7.88 16.36 -17.37
CA PRO A 737 7.96 16.91 -18.72
C PRO A 737 8.53 15.89 -19.73
N PRO A 738 8.37 16.11 -21.05
CA PRO A 738 8.98 15.27 -22.08
C PRO A 738 10.50 15.10 -21.91
N ALA A 739 11.04 13.91 -22.22
CA ALA A 739 12.44 13.55 -21.96
C ALA A 739 13.47 14.56 -22.54
N TRP A 740 13.21 15.12 -23.75
CA TRP A 740 14.09 16.11 -24.37
C TRP A 740 14.11 17.45 -23.61
N VAL A 741 12.98 17.80 -22.93
CA VAL A 741 12.85 19.05 -22.14
C VAL A 741 13.57 18.94 -20.80
N ARG A 742 13.52 17.75 -20.18
CA ARG A 742 14.11 17.54 -18.85
C ARG A 742 15.59 17.91 -18.80
N ARG A 743 16.34 17.54 -19.84
CA ARG A 743 17.77 17.86 -19.98
C ARG A 743 18.07 19.35 -20.16
N MET A 744 17.07 20.18 -20.47
CA MET A 744 17.21 21.62 -20.62
C MET A 744 16.96 22.40 -19.33
N SER A 745 16.49 21.75 -18.29
CA SER A 745 16.34 22.33 -16.94
C SER A 745 17.28 21.62 -15.96
N PRO A 746 18.32 22.32 -15.47
CA PRO A 746 19.29 21.71 -14.54
C PRO A 746 18.64 21.09 -13.32
N GLU A 747 17.60 21.72 -12.76
CA GLU A 747 16.89 21.25 -11.58
C GLU A 747 16.16 19.92 -11.86
N ILE A 748 15.53 19.78 -13.01
CA ILE A 748 14.79 18.58 -13.41
C ILE A 748 15.76 17.47 -13.82
N ASP A 749 16.84 17.80 -14.53
CA ASP A 749 17.87 16.85 -14.94
C ASP A 749 18.60 16.25 -13.72
N GLU A 750 18.89 17.07 -12.72
CA GLU A 750 19.44 16.61 -11.44
C GLU A 750 18.46 15.71 -10.68
N ALA A 751 17.18 16.09 -10.61
CA ALA A 751 16.14 15.28 -9.99
C ALA A 751 15.97 13.93 -10.71
N GLU A 752 15.97 13.92 -12.05
CA GLU A 752 15.91 12.69 -12.84
C GLU A 752 17.15 11.81 -12.61
N SER A 753 18.32 12.42 -12.52
CA SER A 753 19.57 11.71 -12.24
C SER A 753 19.56 11.05 -10.86
N ARG A 754 19.12 11.77 -9.82
CA ARG A 754 18.94 11.20 -8.46
C ARG A 754 17.92 10.07 -8.45
N TRP A 755 16.79 10.27 -9.09
CA TRP A 755 15.76 9.24 -9.21
C TRP A 755 16.28 8.00 -9.93
N ALA A 756 16.97 8.17 -11.06
CA ALA A 756 17.55 7.08 -11.82
C ALA A 756 18.62 6.32 -11.01
N ALA A 757 19.44 7.02 -10.24
CA ALA A 757 20.40 6.41 -9.32
C ALA A 757 19.71 5.57 -8.24
N ALA A 758 18.63 6.07 -7.63
CA ALA A 758 17.85 5.34 -6.64
C ALA A 758 17.20 4.08 -7.25
N GLN A 759 16.68 4.16 -8.48
CA GLN A 759 16.10 3.00 -9.17
C GLN A 759 17.16 1.94 -9.52
N ARG A 760 18.36 2.36 -9.93
CA ARG A 760 19.48 1.43 -10.17
C ARG A 760 19.88 0.75 -8.88
N TYR A 761 20.00 1.49 -7.78
CA TYR A 761 20.28 0.93 -6.46
C TYR A 761 19.23 -0.10 -6.02
N GLU A 762 17.93 0.20 -6.19
CA GLU A 762 16.85 -0.72 -5.89
C GLU A 762 16.92 -1.99 -6.77
N ALA A 763 17.27 -1.86 -8.05
CA ALA A 763 17.46 -3.01 -8.95
C ALA A 763 18.64 -3.91 -8.49
N ILE A 764 19.74 -3.32 -8.06
CA ILE A 764 20.89 -4.02 -7.47
C ILE A 764 20.46 -4.75 -6.18
N CYS A 765 19.75 -4.06 -5.29
CA CYS A 765 19.19 -4.66 -4.07
C CYS A 765 18.23 -5.82 -4.39
N MET A 766 17.44 -5.70 -5.45
CA MET A 766 16.50 -6.75 -5.88
C MET A 766 17.25 -8.01 -6.32
N LEU A 767 18.34 -7.87 -7.09
CA LEU A 767 19.21 -8.99 -7.43
C LEU A 767 19.82 -9.63 -6.17
N TYR A 768 20.35 -8.83 -5.27
CA TYR A 768 20.90 -9.33 -4.00
C TYR A 768 19.85 -10.10 -3.18
N VAL A 769 18.62 -9.57 -3.09
CA VAL A 769 17.51 -10.29 -2.44
C VAL A 769 17.28 -11.63 -3.12
N ALA A 770 17.20 -11.69 -4.46
CA ALA A 770 16.95 -12.92 -5.19
C ALA A 770 18.03 -13.97 -4.94
N LEU A 771 19.30 -13.60 -5.08
CA LEU A 771 20.45 -14.48 -4.86
C LEU A 771 20.49 -15.03 -3.42
N THR A 772 20.18 -14.19 -2.43
CA THR A 772 20.27 -14.54 -1.01
C THR A 772 19.05 -15.33 -0.48
N ARG A 773 18.09 -15.70 -1.35
CA ARG A 773 17.00 -16.62 -0.96
C ARG A 773 17.45 -18.06 -0.92
N ALA A 774 18.53 -18.42 -1.63
CA ALA A 774 19.04 -19.77 -1.70
C ALA A 774 19.74 -20.21 -0.40
N LYS A 775 19.40 -21.42 0.05
CA LYS A 775 20.10 -22.08 1.16
C LYS A 775 21.22 -22.98 0.64
N ARG A 776 20.93 -23.83 -0.38
CA ARG A 776 21.82 -24.86 -0.86
C ARG A 776 22.00 -24.90 -2.38
N GLY A 777 20.98 -24.67 -3.18
CA GLY A 777 21.00 -24.65 -4.62
C GLY A 777 20.69 -23.28 -5.19
N LEU A 778 21.56 -22.73 -6.05
CA LEU A 778 21.32 -21.44 -6.73
C LEU A 778 21.63 -21.58 -8.22
N TYR A 779 20.60 -21.45 -9.06
CA TYR A 779 20.67 -21.63 -10.50
C TYR A 779 20.22 -20.35 -11.21
N VAL A 780 21.12 -19.75 -11.99
CA VAL A 780 20.88 -18.48 -12.69
C VAL A 780 21.01 -18.71 -14.19
N LEU A 781 19.96 -18.33 -14.94
CA LEU A 781 19.94 -18.45 -16.39
C LEU A 781 20.10 -17.06 -17.01
N LEU A 782 21.10 -16.90 -17.88
CA LEU A 782 21.43 -15.65 -18.55
C LEU A 782 21.27 -15.77 -20.06
N ASP A 783 20.76 -14.72 -20.68
CA ASP A 783 20.75 -14.61 -22.14
C ASP A 783 22.17 -14.48 -22.68
N ARG A 784 22.48 -15.27 -23.71
CA ARG A 784 23.76 -15.12 -24.40
C ARG A 784 23.77 -13.79 -25.14
N PRO A 785 24.80 -12.94 -24.92
CA PRO A 785 24.85 -11.65 -25.60
C PRO A 785 24.93 -11.84 -27.13
N GLY A 786 24.04 -11.17 -27.85
CA GLY A 786 24.08 -11.14 -29.31
C GLY A 786 25.24 -10.30 -29.83
N LYS A 787 25.56 -10.42 -31.14
CA LYS A 787 26.66 -9.66 -31.79
C LYS A 787 26.61 -8.14 -31.64
N ASN A 788 25.39 -7.60 -31.40
CA ASN A 788 25.15 -6.15 -31.25
C ASN A 788 24.80 -5.77 -29.81
N THR A 789 24.95 -6.70 -28.84
CA THR A 789 24.66 -6.41 -27.43
C THR A 789 25.80 -5.56 -26.87
N ASP A 790 25.46 -4.39 -26.36
CA ASP A 790 26.39 -3.53 -25.65
C ASP A 790 26.62 -4.09 -24.23
N VAL A 791 27.73 -4.76 -24.05
CA VAL A 791 28.11 -5.41 -22.77
C VAL A 791 28.60 -4.41 -21.71
N GLU A 792 28.92 -3.18 -22.11
CA GLU A 792 29.29 -2.08 -21.20
C GLU A 792 28.06 -1.28 -20.74
N LYS A 793 26.87 -1.60 -21.23
CA LYS A 793 25.66 -0.95 -20.81
C LYS A 793 25.28 -1.38 -19.39
N ALA A 794 24.81 -0.43 -18.58
CA ALA A 794 24.29 -0.70 -17.23
C ALA A 794 23.11 -1.66 -17.28
N SER A 795 23.38 -2.95 -16.96
CA SER A 795 22.37 -3.99 -16.79
C SER A 795 22.82 -5.01 -15.75
N LEU A 796 21.86 -5.66 -15.11
CA LEU A 796 22.15 -6.70 -14.10
C LEU A 796 22.75 -7.95 -14.73
N SER A 797 22.34 -8.31 -15.94
CA SER A 797 22.93 -9.42 -16.71
C SER A 797 24.39 -9.17 -17.02
N ASN A 798 24.74 -7.96 -17.50
CA ASN A 798 26.14 -7.59 -17.76
C ASN A 798 26.97 -7.63 -16.47
N TRP A 799 26.42 -7.15 -15.36
CA TRP A 799 27.11 -7.24 -14.05
C TRP A 799 27.40 -8.71 -13.66
N ILE A 800 26.39 -9.58 -13.72
CA ILE A 800 26.58 -11.01 -13.44
C ILE A 800 27.60 -11.62 -14.42
N GLN A 801 27.49 -11.31 -15.71
CA GLN A 801 28.39 -11.82 -16.74
C GLN A 801 29.86 -11.48 -16.46
N HIS A 802 30.16 -10.21 -16.19
CA HIS A 802 31.52 -9.76 -15.92
C HIS A 802 32.06 -10.34 -14.60
N SER A 803 31.26 -10.27 -13.54
CA SER A 803 31.67 -10.68 -12.19
C SER A 803 31.77 -12.21 -12.03
N ALA A 804 30.86 -12.99 -12.63
CA ALA A 804 30.84 -14.44 -12.45
C ALA A 804 31.90 -15.17 -13.31
N LYS A 805 32.37 -14.59 -14.39
CA LYS A 805 33.34 -15.22 -15.30
C LYS A 805 34.64 -15.57 -14.58
N ASN A 806 35.15 -16.76 -14.83
CA ASN A 806 36.42 -17.26 -14.31
C ASN A 806 37.19 -18.10 -15.35
N SER A 807 38.35 -18.65 -14.99
CA SER A 807 39.18 -19.51 -15.85
C SER A 807 38.55 -20.86 -16.19
N GLU A 808 37.53 -21.28 -15.47
CA GLU A 808 36.80 -22.55 -15.66
C GLU A 808 35.49 -22.35 -16.44
N SER A 809 35.16 -21.13 -16.83
CA SER A 809 33.98 -20.83 -17.67
C SER A 809 34.07 -21.54 -19.04
N THR A 810 32.95 -22.14 -19.42
CA THR A 810 32.77 -22.80 -20.73
C THR A 810 31.81 -22.03 -21.62
N ASP A 811 31.58 -22.52 -22.85
CA ASP A 811 30.58 -21.91 -23.74
C ASP A 811 29.13 -22.02 -23.20
N GLU A 812 28.85 -22.97 -22.30
CA GLU A 812 27.49 -23.16 -21.73
C GLU A 812 27.40 -22.69 -20.27
N ILE A 813 28.47 -22.82 -19.51
CA ILE A 813 28.50 -22.54 -18.07
C ILE A 813 29.46 -21.38 -17.81
N LEU A 814 28.94 -20.32 -17.29
CA LEU A 814 29.70 -19.13 -16.89
C LEU A 814 30.38 -19.29 -15.54
N PHE A 815 29.71 -19.95 -14.60
CA PHE A 815 30.18 -20.17 -13.23
C PHE A 815 29.61 -21.48 -12.67
N GLU A 816 30.40 -22.22 -11.96
CA GLU A 816 29.95 -23.40 -11.20
C GLU A 816 30.76 -23.53 -9.90
N SER A 817 30.11 -23.86 -8.80
CA SER A 817 30.73 -24.16 -7.51
C SER A 817 29.93 -25.24 -6.78
N GLY A 818 30.64 -26.19 -6.17
CA GLY A 818 30.06 -27.29 -5.42
C GLY A 818 29.84 -28.55 -6.26
N LYS A 819 29.13 -29.53 -5.69
CA LYS A 819 28.87 -30.83 -6.35
C LYS A 819 27.45 -30.85 -6.91
N SER A 820 27.29 -31.17 -8.18
CA SER A 820 25.97 -31.22 -8.86
C SER A 820 24.99 -32.22 -8.21
N ASN A 821 25.46 -33.23 -7.53
CA ASN A 821 24.68 -34.28 -6.87
C ASN A 821 24.38 -33.98 -5.37
N TRP A 822 24.56 -32.76 -4.90
CA TRP A 822 24.37 -32.37 -3.50
C TRP A 822 22.96 -32.69 -2.95
N PHE A 823 21.95 -32.68 -3.82
CA PHE A 823 20.56 -32.96 -3.47
C PHE A 823 20.32 -34.39 -2.98
N THR A 824 21.20 -35.32 -3.34
CA THR A 824 21.12 -36.72 -2.86
C THR A 824 21.32 -36.86 -1.36
N LEU A 825 21.87 -35.82 -0.71
CA LEU A 825 22.02 -35.71 0.75
C LEU A 825 20.70 -35.31 1.44
N ILE A 826 19.65 -34.97 0.69
CA ILE A 826 18.33 -34.64 1.22
C ILE A 826 17.44 -35.88 1.16
N GLU A 827 16.72 -36.14 2.27
CA GLU A 827 15.86 -37.31 2.37
C GLU A 827 14.74 -37.27 1.32
N PRO A 828 14.38 -38.44 0.74
CA PRO A 828 13.21 -38.56 -0.11
C PRO A 828 11.93 -38.13 0.64
N LEU A 829 10.95 -37.67 -0.11
CA LEU A 829 9.65 -37.27 0.48
C LEU A 829 8.92 -38.55 0.93
N GLU A 830 8.66 -38.68 2.23
CA GLU A 830 7.78 -39.75 2.70
C GLU A 830 6.33 -39.42 2.29
N ALA A 831 5.60 -40.46 1.81
CA ALA A 831 4.20 -40.32 1.50
C ALA A 831 3.45 -39.75 2.73
N ALA A 832 2.78 -38.63 2.58
CA ALA A 832 2.10 -37.97 3.67
C ALA A 832 1.09 -38.92 4.33
N LYS A 833 1.32 -39.28 5.57
CA LYS A 833 0.26 -39.89 6.40
C LYS A 833 -0.85 -38.85 6.54
N LEU A 834 -2.03 -39.15 6.00
CA LEU A 834 -3.21 -38.32 6.17
C LEU A 834 -3.34 -37.98 7.67
N PRO A 835 -3.44 -36.73 8.05
CA PRO A 835 -3.65 -36.37 9.44
C PRO A 835 -4.91 -37.04 9.94
N SER A 836 -4.85 -37.65 11.13
CA SER A 836 -6.04 -38.18 11.79
C SER A 836 -7.11 -37.11 11.84
N PRO A 837 -8.39 -37.44 11.58
CA PRO A 837 -9.45 -36.45 11.60
C PRO A 837 -9.40 -35.70 12.93
N LEU A 838 -9.34 -34.40 12.85
CA LEU A 838 -9.36 -33.51 14.01
C LEU A 838 -10.58 -33.87 14.88
N GLY A 839 -10.35 -34.16 16.14
CA GLY A 839 -11.41 -34.42 17.11
C GLY A 839 -12.42 -33.25 17.08
N LYS A 840 -13.69 -33.56 17.30
CA LYS A 840 -14.77 -32.55 17.28
C LYS A 840 -14.34 -31.30 18.06
N LEU A 841 -14.20 -30.17 17.34
CA LEU A 841 -13.98 -28.85 17.93
C LEU A 841 -15.02 -28.62 19.01
N GLN A 842 -14.58 -28.36 20.24
CA GLN A 842 -15.46 -27.88 21.30
C GLN A 842 -16.13 -26.59 20.80
N ASN A 843 -17.42 -26.44 21.08
CA ASN A 843 -18.23 -25.31 20.62
C ASN A 843 -17.48 -23.97 20.74
N PRO A 844 -17.37 -23.20 19.68
CA PRO A 844 -16.73 -21.90 19.74
C PRO A 844 -17.47 -21.02 20.74
N VAL A 845 -16.73 -20.33 21.59
CA VAL A 845 -17.29 -19.31 22.47
C VAL A 845 -18.03 -18.29 21.59
N ARG A 846 -19.34 -18.18 21.73
CA ARG A 846 -20.13 -17.21 20.95
C ARG A 846 -19.59 -15.80 21.22
N LYS A 847 -19.22 -15.08 20.17
CA LYS A 847 -18.97 -13.63 20.25
C LYS A 847 -20.25 -12.97 20.77
N ARG A 848 -20.12 -12.01 21.68
CA ARG A 848 -21.27 -11.20 22.13
C ARG A 848 -21.93 -10.56 20.92
N ALA A 849 -23.22 -10.65 20.82
CA ALA A 849 -23.95 -9.96 19.77
C ALA A 849 -23.79 -8.43 19.94
N THR A 850 -23.47 -7.74 18.85
CA THR A 850 -23.46 -6.28 18.82
C THR A 850 -24.84 -5.84 18.31
N VAL A 851 -25.47 -4.95 19.03
CA VAL A 851 -26.78 -4.40 18.71
C VAL A 851 -26.67 -2.87 18.61
N THR A 852 -27.26 -2.29 17.58
CA THR A 852 -27.35 -0.83 17.45
C THR A 852 -28.74 -0.35 17.93
N PRO A 853 -28.84 0.81 18.58
CA PRO A 853 -30.12 1.35 19.03
C PRO A 853 -31.14 1.51 17.89
N SER A 854 -30.68 1.78 16.68
CA SER A 854 -31.54 1.88 15.48
C SER A 854 -32.22 0.56 15.10
N GLN A 855 -31.69 -0.60 15.53
CA GLN A 855 -32.34 -1.91 15.34
C GLN A 855 -33.51 -2.14 16.30
N SER A 856 -33.60 -1.38 17.38
CA SER A 856 -34.68 -1.43 18.38
C SER A 856 -35.89 -0.57 18.01
N LYS A 857 -35.98 -0.08 16.78
CA LYS A 857 -37.16 0.64 16.28
C LYS A 857 -38.37 -0.30 16.15
N ASN A 858 -39.55 0.15 16.53
CA ASN A 858 -40.80 -0.60 16.33
C ASN A 858 -41.09 -0.77 14.84
N LYS A 859 -41.07 -2.01 14.35
CA LYS A 859 -41.23 -2.38 12.91
C LYS A 859 -42.66 -2.32 12.38
N THR A 860 -43.65 -1.86 13.17
CA THR A 860 -45.07 -1.84 12.79
C THR A 860 -45.42 -0.82 11.71
N HIS A 861 -44.54 0.11 11.36
CA HIS A 861 -44.73 1.05 10.28
C HIS A 861 -43.59 0.95 9.29
N ALA A 862 -43.87 0.47 8.08
CA ALA A 862 -42.92 0.44 6.98
C ALA A 862 -42.43 1.89 6.68
N PRO A 863 -41.12 2.16 6.64
CA PRO A 863 -40.65 3.50 6.32
C PRO A 863 -40.87 3.77 4.82
N THR A 864 -41.73 4.72 4.48
CA THR A 864 -41.80 5.31 3.15
C THR A 864 -40.69 6.36 3.04
N HIS A 865 -39.45 5.94 2.98
CA HIS A 865 -38.34 6.87 2.72
C HIS A 865 -38.19 7.05 1.21
N SER A 866 -38.50 8.24 0.71
CA SER A 866 -38.07 8.65 -0.62
C SER A 866 -36.58 9.01 -0.58
N PRO A 867 -35.80 8.82 -1.67
CA PRO A 867 -34.40 9.26 -1.71
C PRO A 867 -34.20 10.73 -1.40
N SER A 868 -35.14 11.57 -1.77
CA SER A 868 -35.15 13.01 -1.42
C SER A 868 -35.34 13.26 0.09
N GLY A 869 -36.17 12.47 0.77
CA GLY A 869 -36.38 12.56 2.21
C GLY A 869 -35.14 12.15 3.02
N MET A 870 -34.42 11.13 2.57
CA MET A 870 -33.15 10.72 3.19
C MET A 870 -32.07 11.79 3.03
N LYS A 871 -31.97 12.39 1.84
CA LYS A 871 -31.04 13.49 1.60
C LYS A 871 -31.34 14.70 2.48
N PHE A 872 -32.61 15.09 2.57
CA PHE A 872 -33.05 16.17 3.46
C PHE A 872 -32.71 15.88 4.93
N GLY A 873 -32.96 14.65 5.40
CA GLY A 873 -32.61 14.23 6.76
C GLY A 873 -31.12 14.37 7.04
N SER A 874 -30.27 13.87 6.14
CA SER A 874 -28.82 13.97 6.29
C SER A 874 -28.31 15.42 6.30
N GLU A 875 -28.90 16.30 5.47
CA GLU A 875 -28.54 17.72 5.45
C GLU A 875 -28.94 18.42 6.77
N VAL A 876 -30.12 18.09 7.34
CA VAL A 876 -30.55 18.64 8.63
C VAL A 876 -29.60 18.22 9.77
N HIS A 877 -29.24 16.91 9.84
CA HIS A 877 -28.29 16.42 10.84
C HIS A 877 -26.92 17.11 10.70
N ALA A 878 -26.38 17.23 9.48
CA ALA A 878 -25.12 17.90 9.21
C ALA A 878 -25.14 19.39 9.60
N LEU A 879 -26.27 20.09 9.43
CA LEU A 879 -26.42 21.46 9.86
C LEU A 879 -26.57 21.59 11.40
N MET A 880 -27.31 20.69 12.03
CA MET A 880 -27.44 20.64 13.49
C MET A 880 -26.16 20.25 14.19
N GLU A 881 -25.32 19.42 13.58
CA GLU A 881 -23.97 19.12 14.06
C GLU A 881 -23.10 20.38 14.17
N GLN A 882 -23.28 21.36 13.29
CA GLN A 882 -22.53 22.63 13.33
C GLN A 882 -23.05 23.60 14.41
N VAL A 883 -24.30 23.43 14.87
CA VAL A 883 -24.88 24.27 15.92
C VAL A 883 -24.26 23.94 17.26
N THR A 884 -23.45 24.86 17.78
CA THR A 884 -22.95 24.83 19.15
C THR A 884 -23.99 25.35 20.15
N TRP A 885 -23.62 26.25 21.01
CA TRP A 885 -24.56 26.99 21.86
C TRP A 885 -24.99 28.26 21.14
N ILE A 886 -26.31 28.48 20.98
CA ILE A 886 -26.83 29.64 20.22
C ILE A 886 -26.68 30.98 20.96
N ASP A 887 -26.38 30.95 22.27
CA ASP A 887 -26.00 32.11 23.06
C ASP A 887 -24.51 32.46 22.93
N ASP A 888 -23.66 31.54 22.47
CA ASP A 888 -22.23 31.77 22.23
C ASP A 888 -21.98 32.22 20.77
N SER A 889 -22.69 31.64 19.80
CA SER A 889 -22.52 31.96 18.37
C SER A 889 -23.79 31.72 17.56
N THR A 890 -24.10 32.61 16.63
CA THR A 890 -25.18 32.38 15.66
C THR A 890 -24.68 31.53 14.51
N PRO A 891 -25.30 30.36 14.23
CA PRO A 891 -24.86 29.49 13.15
C PRO A 891 -25.08 30.15 11.78
N ALA A 892 -24.09 30.08 10.90
CA ALA A 892 -24.22 30.51 9.51
C ALA A 892 -24.92 29.41 8.70
N LEU A 893 -26.19 29.59 8.36
CA LEU A 893 -26.97 28.61 7.61
C LEU A 893 -26.92 28.92 6.10
N PRO A 894 -26.64 27.90 5.23
CA PRO A 894 -26.73 28.07 3.78
C PRO A 894 -28.19 28.26 3.32
N LYS A 895 -28.41 28.63 2.06
CA LYS A 895 -29.76 28.69 1.47
C LYS A 895 -30.20 27.30 1.01
N SER A 896 -31.01 26.58 1.80
CA SER A 896 -31.60 25.29 1.44
C SER A 896 -32.83 25.02 2.30
N ASP A 897 -33.71 24.11 1.86
CA ASP A 897 -34.88 23.67 2.63
C ASP A 897 -34.50 23.13 4.01
N ALA A 898 -33.38 22.43 4.10
CA ALA A 898 -32.84 21.93 5.36
C ALA A 898 -32.39 23.07 6.29
N ALA A 899 -31.76 24.10 5.75
CA ALA A 899 -31.35 25.28 6.51
C ALA A 899 -32.57 26.08 7.03
N ASP A 900 -33.64 26.21 6.24
CA ASP A 900 -34.90 26.83 6.66
C ASP A 900 -35.57 26.04 7.79
N ALA A 901 -35.53 24.71 7.73
CA ALA A 901 -36.02 23.85 8.81
C ALA A 901 -35.20 24.03 10.09
N VAL A 902 -33.88 24.04 10.00
CA VAL A 902 -32.97 24.30 11.15
C VAL A 902 -33.19 25.70 11.72
N ALA A 903 -33.37 26.71 10.88
CA ALA A 903 -33.71 28.08 11.35
C ALA A 903 -35.01 28.11 12.16
N LYS A 904 -36.06 27.37 11.72
CA LYS A 904 -37.31 27.23 12.49
C LYS A 904 -37.11 26.52 13.82
N LEU A 905 -36.26 25.46 13.86
CA LEU A 905 -35.91 24.79 15.12
C LEU A 905 -35.28 25.76 16.12
N ILE A 906 -34.28 26.51 15.68
CA ILE A 906 -33.55 27.48 16.52
C ILE A 906 -34.47 28.60 16.97
N ALA A 907 -35.46 29.00 16.17
CA ALA A 907 -36.44 30.02 16.51
C ALA A 907 -37.55 29.55 17.48
N SER A 908 -37.73 28.22 17.64
CA SER A 908 -38.71 27.65 18.60
C SER A 908 -38.28 27.93 20.03
N PRO A 909 -39.09 28.60 20.88
CA PRO A 909 -38.69 28.99 22.24
C PRO A 909 -38.23 27.83 23.12
N THR A 910 -38.91 26.71 23.00
CA THR A 910 -38.60 25.50 23.78
C THR A 910 -37.26 24.85 23.35
N ILE A 911 -37.05 24.74 22.04
CA ILE A 911 -35.81 24.20 21.47
C ILE A 911 -34.67 25.20 21.68
N ALA A 912 -34.89 26.48 21.46
CA ALA A 912 -33.91 27.53 21.73
C ALA A 912 -33.40 27.51 23.19
N SER A 913 -34.31 27.27 24.14
CA SER A 913 -33.92 27.13 25.56
C SER A 913 -33.01 25.93 25.80
N LEU A 914 -33.21 24.81 25.09
CA LEU A 914 -32.36 23.61 25.14
C LEU A 914 -31.01 23.84 24.51
N LEU A 915 -30.93 24.65 23.47
CA LEU A 915 -29.70 24.97 22.72
C LEU A 915 -28.90 26.14 23.34
N LYS A 916 -29.29 26.69 24.48
CA LYS A 916 -28.57 27.72 25.21
C LYS A 916 -27.86 27.17 26.44
N ARG A 917 -26.62 27.61 26.63
CA ARG A 917 -25.85 27.26 27.83
C ARG A 917 -26.29 27.97 29.07
N ASN A 918 -26.75 29.23 28.95
CA ASN A 918 -27.23 30.07 30.04
C ASN A 918 -26.25 30.14 31.24
N GLY A 919 -24.94 30.16 31.00
CA GLY A 919 -23.91 30.22 32.04
C GLY A 919 -23.78 28.99 32.93
N LYS A 920 -24.45 27.87 32.60
CA LYS A 920 -24.35 26.59 33.32
C LYS A 920 -23.12 25.81 32.90
N SER A 921 -22.59 24.98 33.80
CA SER A 921 -21.49 24.01 33.48
C SER A 921 -22.07 22.82 32.75
N ILE A 922 -22.14 22.90 31.41
CA ILE A 922 -22.69 21.85 30.54
C ILE A 922 -21.67 21.53 29.46
N ASP A 923 -21.24 20.27 29.40
CA ASP A 923 -20.41 19.78 28.27
C ASP A 923 -21.33 19.41 27.11
N LEU A 924 -20.97 19.85 25.91
CA LEU A 924 -21.67 19.55 24.68
C LEU A 924 -20.90 18.56 23.83
N PHE A 925 -21.55 17.46 23.45
CA PHE A 925 -21.06 16.51 22.46
C PHE A 925 -22.07 16.40 21.33
N ARG A 926 -21.58 16.20 20.10
CA ARG A 926 -22.40 16.11 18.89
C ARG A 926 -21.91 14.90 18.09
N GLU A 927 -22.82 14.15 17.48
CA GLU A 927 -22.51 12.88 16.80
C GLU A 927 -21.65 11.96 17.69
N GLN A 928 -22.03 11.86 18.97
CA GLN A 928 -21.25 11.17 20.00
C GLN A 928 -21.52 9.67 19.99
N SER A 929 -20.48 8.87 19.82
CA SER A 929 -20.60 7.43 20.06
C SER A 929 -20.75 7.10 21.53
N ALA A 930 -21.57 6.10 21.82
CA ALA A 930 -21.74 5.55 23.14
C ALA A 930 -21.81 4.02 23.06
N ASP A 931 -20.91 3.36 23.79
CA ASP A 931 -20.78 1.91 23.84
C ASP A 931 -20.89 1.41 25.27
N ALA A 932 -21.75 0.44 25.50
CA ALA A 932 -21.86 -0.23 26.80
C ALA A 932 -22.38 -1.66 26.66
N ILE A 933 -22.09 -2.49 27.66
CA ILE A 933 -22.69 -3.82 27.76
C ILE A 933 -24.03 -3.68 28.50
N VAL A 934 -25.12 -3.85 27.76
CA VAL A 934 -26.49 -3.86 28.26
C VAL A 934 -27.07 -5.26 28.04
N ASP A 935 -27.57 -5.89 29.09
CA ASP A 935 -28.17 -7.24 29.10
C ASP A 935 -27.30 -8.31 28.39
N GLY A 936 -25.96 -8.23 28.58
CA GLY A 936 -25.00 -9.17 28.02
C GLY A 936 -24.67 -8.96 26.54
N GLN A 937 -25.27 -7.99 25.87
CA GLN A 937 -25.00 -7.58 24.47
C GLN A 937 -24.17 -6.30 24.45
N LEU A 938 -23.30 -6.14 23.46
CA LEU A 938 -22.60 -4.88 23.24
C LEU A 938 -23.54 -3.94 22.48
N MET A 939 -24.05 -2.94 23.18
CA MET A 939 -24.83 -1.86 22.59
C MET A 939 -23.86 -0.78 22.09
N THR A 940 -23.95 -0.43 20.81
CA THR A 940 -23.14 0.61 20.19
C THR A 940 -24.02 1.53 19.35
N GLY A 941 -23.88 2.83 19.50
CA GLY A 941 -24.71 3.81 18.80
C GLY A 941 -24.09 5.20 18.78
N ILE A 942 -24.58 6.03 17.87
CA ILE A 942 -24.21 7.45 17.74
C ILE A 942 -25.39 8.28 18.19
N ILE A 943 -25.15 9.26 19.05
CA ILE A 943 -26.13 10.19 19.61
C ILE A 943 -25.94 11.54 18.93
N ASP A 944 -26.97 12.05 18.27
CA ASP A 944 -26.90 13.30 17.50
C ASP A 944 -26.38 14.48 18.35
N ARG A 945 -26.90 14.63 19.58
CA ARG A 945 -26.46 15.65 20.51
C ARG A 945 -26.60 15.19 21.96
N LEU A 946 -25.57 15.45 22.77
CA LEU A 946 -25.52 15.04 24.18
C LEU A 946 -25.08 16.23 25.05
N HIS A 947 -25.84 16.48 26.11
CA HIS A 947 -25.51 17.47 27.14
C HIS A 947 -25.17 16.77 28.45
N LEU A 948 -24.00 17.05 29.02
CA LEU A 948 -23.60 16.55 30.35
C LEU A 948 -23.60 17.75 31.34
N HIS A 949 -24.55 17.77 32.24
CA HIS A 949 -24.64 18.80 33.27
C HIS A 949 -23.77 18.41 34.45
N ARG A 950 -22.87 19.28 34.87
CA ARG A 950 -21.98 19.07 35.99
C ARG A 950 -22.35 19.94 37.18
N ASP A 951 -22.19 19.40 38.39
CA ASP A 951 -22.25 20.18 39.61
C ASP A 951 -20.96 20.99 39.88
N SER A 952 -20.91 21.71 40.98
CA SER A 952 -19.73 22.50 41.36
C SER A 952 -18.48 21.70 41.66
N SER A 953 -18.60 20.38 41.87
CA SER A 953 -17.47 19.44 42.05
C SER A 953 -17.03 18.76 40.73
N GLY A 954 -17.67 19.09 39.60
CA GLY A 954 -17.36 18.51 38.28
C GLY A 954 -18.02 17.15 38.01
N ILE A 955 -18.88 16.68 38.94
CA ILE A 955 -19.58 15.40 38.78
C ILE A 955 -20.77 15.58 37.85
N VAL A 956 -20.98 14.63 36.92
CA VAL A 956 -22.14 14.61 36.02
C VAL A 956 -23.38 14.23 36.82
N THR A 957 -24.35 15.13 36.87
CA THR A 957 -25.63 14.97 37.63
C THR A 957 -26.81 14.70 36.72
N ARG A 958 -26.76 15.18 35.48
CA ARG A 958 -27.83 15.01 34.50
C ARG A 958 -27.25 14.87 33.10
N VAL A 959 -27.82 13.96 32.32
CA VAL A 959 -27.44 13.67 30.92
C VAL A 959 -28.68 13.83 30.05
N GLU A 960 -28.64 14.72 29.07
CA GLU A 960 -29.71 14.89 28.09
C GLU A 960 -29.28 14.31 26.75
N ILE A 961 -30.06 13.32 26.28
CA ILE A 961 -29.87 12.66 24.98
C ILE A 961 -30.83 13.32 24.00
N ILE A 962 -30.32 13.97 23.00
CA ILE A 962 -31.14 14.71 22.03
C ILE A 962 -30.95 14.07 20.65
N ASP A 963 -32.07 13.70 20.02
CA ASP A 963 -32.07 13.00 18.74
C ASP A 963 -33.05 13.70 17.78
N TYR A 964 -32.58 14.08 16.57
CA TYR A 964 -33.36 14.83 15.60
C TYR A 964 -34.09 13.90 14.64
N LYS A 965 -35.39 14.12 14.45
CA LYS A 965 -36.18 13.29 13.52
C LYS A 965 -36.86 14.12 12.46
N THR A 966 -36.59 13.76 11.20
CA THR A 966 -37.14 14.45 10.02
C THR A 966 -38.36 13.76 9.42
N ASP A 967 -38.90 12.74 10.10
CA ASP A 967 -40.07 11.98 9.67
C ASP A 967 -41.32 12.86 9.52
N ALA A 968 -42.09 12.60 8.46
CA ALA A 968 -43.35 13.28 8.19
C ALA A 968 -44.50 12.69 9.03
N VAL A 969 -44.47 12.89 10.35
CA VAL A 969 -45.52 12.43 11.30
C VAL A 969 -46.66 13.44 11.38
N ALA A 970 -47.82 13.04 11.91
CA ALA A 970 -48.96 13.90 12.10
C ALA A 970 -48.76 14.85 13.33
N SER A 971 -48.18 14.38 14.40
CA SER A 971 -47.78 15.16 15.57
C SER A 971 -46.38 14.79 16.05
N ALA A 972 -45.72 15.65 16.82
CA ALA A 972 -44.41 15.35 17.39
C ALA A 972 -44.46 14.14 18.35
N HIS A 973 -45.59 13.91 19.00
CA HIS A 973 -45.81 12.81 19.93
C HIS A 973 -45.77 11.42 19.21
N ASP A 974 -46.17 11.37 17.94
CA ASP A 974 -46.13 10.11 17.16
C ASP A 974 -44.69 9.54 16.97
N LEU A 975 -43.68 10.37 17.23
CA LEU A 975 -42.29 9.93 17.22
C LEU A 975 -41.97 9.01 18.42
N VAL A 976 -42.69 9.16 19.53
CA VAL A 976 -42.48 8.35 20.74
C VAL A 976 -42.75 6.87 20.44
N ASP A 977 -43.88 6.57 19.79
CA ASP A 977 -44.26 5.21 19.44
C ASP A 977 -43.24 4.54 18.50
N ARG A 978 -42.58 5.34 17.65
CA ARG A 978 -41.65 4.88 16.64
C ARG A 978 -40.21 4.73 17.17
N TYR A 979 -39.77 5.62 18.06
CA TYR A 979 -38.38 5.74 18.47
C TYR A 979 -38.11 5.48 19.95
N SER A 980 -39.15 5.17 20.76
CA SER A 980 -38.99 4.84 22.21
C SER A 980 -37.95 3.75 22.47
N GLY A 981 -37.98 2.66 21.67
CA GLY A 981 -36.99 1.57 21.80
C GLY A 981 -35.55 2.02 21.53
N GLN A 982 -35.34 2.90 20.53
CA GLN A 982 -34.03 3.46 20.24
C GLN A 982 -33.55 4.35 21.39
N MET A 983 -34.40 5.21 21.87
CA MET A 983 -34.09 6.16 22.98
C MET A 983 -33.85 5.45 24.30
N GLN A 984 -34.61 4.39 24.61
CA GLN A 984 -34.39 3.52 25.77
C GLN A 984 -33.03 2.79 25.69
N ALA A 985 -32.63 2.36 24.50
CA ALA A 985 -31.30 1.75 24.29
C ALA A 985 -30.19 2.76 24.56
N TYR A 986 -30.30 4.00 24.09
CA TYR A 986 -29.36 5.07 24.43
C TYR A 986 -29.37 5.40 25.93
N GLN A 987 -30.54 5.52 26.52
CA GLN A 987 -30.71 5.78 27.96
C GLN A 987 -30.03 4.70 28.80
N SER A 988 -30.29 3.42 28.48
CA SER A 988 -29.67 2.29 29.19
C SER A 988 -28.14 2.29 29.03
N THR A 989 -27.63 2.65 27.84
CA THR A 989 -26.20 2.75 27.58
C THR A 989 -25.56 3.85 28.43
N LEU A 990 -26.12 5.06 28.43
CA LEU A 990 -25.58 6.20 29.18
C LEU A 990 -25.78 6.07 30.69
N GLN A 991 -26.82 5.38 31.13
CA GLN A 991 -27.02 5.06 32.56
C GLN A 991 -25.90 4.11 33.08
N LYS A 992 -25.38 3.21 32.21
CA LYS A 992 -24.19 2.39 32.54
C LYS A 992 -22.92 3.22 32.63
N ILE A 993 -22.78 4.21 31.79
CA ILE A 993 -21.60 5.11 31.75
C ILE A 993 -21.64 6.11 32.91
N HIS A 994 -22.84 6.65 33.23
CA HIS A 994 -23.08 7.61 34.29
C HIS A 994 -24.11 7.07 35.28
N PRO A 995 -23.75 6.12 36.18
CA PRO A 995 -24.70 5.42 37.03
C PRO A 995 -25.50 6.33 37.98
N ASN A 996 -24.92 7.44 38.39
CA ASN A 996 -25.48 8.35 39.37
C ASN A 996 -26.18 9.57 38.75
N ALA A 997 -26.19 9.70 37.42
CA ALA A 997 -26.79 10.82 36.71
C ALA A 997 -28.24 10.49 36.32
N GLU A 998 -29.10 11.52 36.32
CA GLU A 998 -30.41 11.45 35.70
C GLU A 998 -30.24 11.46 34.17
N VAL A 999 -30.66 10.43 33.45
CA VAL A 999 -30.53 10.33 31.98
C VAL A 999 -31.88 10.60 31.33
N VAL A 1000 -31.98 11.69 30.59
CA VAL A 1000 -33.24 12.22 30.01
C VAL A 1000 -33.17 12.13 28.49
N PRO A 1001 -33.92 11.23 27.84
CA PRO A 1001 -34.03 11.16 26.39
C PRO A 1001 -35.03 12.21 25.85
N ILE A 1002 -34.67 12.88 24.78
CA ILE A 1002 -35.44 13.98 24.15
C ILE A 1002 -35.45 13.73 22.63
N LEU A 1003 -36.65 13.69 22.06
CA LEU A 1003 -36.83 13.68 20.58
C LEU A 1003 -37.21 15.09 20.12
N ILE A 1004 -36.61 15.53 19.02
CA ILE A 1004 -36.96 16.77 18.34
C ILE A 1004 -37.56 16.48 16.99
N SER A 1005 -38.82 16.84 16.79
CA SER A 1005 -39.49 16.80 15.49
C SER A 1005 -39.07 18.02 14.65
N VAL A 1006 -38.30 17.77 13.59
CA VAL A 1006 -37.87 18.84 12.68
C VAL A 1006 -39.04 19.45 11.95
N LYS A 1007 -40.05 18.65 11.55
CA LYS A 1007 -41.24 19.10 10.85
C LYS A 1007 -42.11 20.06 11.69
N HIS A 1008 -42.32 19.74 12.97
CA HIS A 1008 -43.20 20.50 13.85
C HIS A 1008 -42.48 21.57 14.66
N ALA A 1009 -41.11 21.55 14.65
CA ALA A 1009 -40.26 22.38 15.52
C ALA A 1009 -40.63 22.27 17.01
N GLU A 1010 -40.91 21.06 17.47
CA GLU A 1010 -41.32 20.71 18.84
C GLU A 1010 -40.42 19.62 19.42
N LEU A 1011 -40.25 19.64 20.74
CA LEU A 1011 -39.52 18.60 21.47
C LEU A 1011 -40.47 17.75 22.30
N VAL A 1012 -40.11 16.49 22.49
CA VAL A 1012 -40.86 15.50 23.29
C VAL A 1012 -39.90 14.81 24.25
N TYR A 1013 -40.18 14.82 25.55
CA TYR A 1013 -39.44 14.03 26.55
C TYR A 1013 -40.02 12.62 26.61
N LEU A 1014 -39.13 11.62 26.76
CA LEU A 1014 -39.52 10.21 26.91
C LEU A 1014 -39.36 9.75 28.35
#